data_bde266728eb7dfc9752faa84ea7cdfe0
#
_entry.id   bde266728eb7dfc9752faa84ea7cdfe0
#
_cell.length_a   1.000
_cell.length_b   1.000
_cell.length_c   1.000
_cell.angle_alpha   90.00
_cell.angle_beta   90.00
_cell.angle_gamma   90.00
#
_symmetry.space_group_name_H-M   'P 1'
#
loop_
_entity.id
_entity.type
_entity.pdbx_description
1 polymer ?
#
loop_
_entity_poly.entity_id
_entity_poly.type
_entity_poly.pdbx_seq_one_letter_code
_entity_poly.pdbx_strand_id
1 'polypeptide(L)'
;RQALRDLAAGEVRLLIAALALAVASVTTISFLTDRAERALALEANRLLGGDAVLRADAPLPAETLALADRPGLRAVRTVEFPSMVRVGERLRLGDLRAVGAEFPLRGAFVIRDEAGQRDVAGGPARGTVWLTRSGANTLGARLGDTVSLGDADLRLAAVIEQEPDGALDYFNVAPRVVMHLDDLEATGLVQPGSRIAYRLVVAGEPDAVEAFTSEARESLARGQRLETSADGRPEIRRALDRASRFLGLATMVAVILAAIAVAMAARRHSARHLDACAVMRCLGASQATIVRVQVGSLLLIGLLGSTIGVAVAWGLSFAIGHWLNAALGIAVPSSGVMPLLAGYGVGLTVLVAFAVPPVLALRRVPALRVLRRDLDLKEPSAALLVLLALGGFSALLWWQADSPELAGAMLGGLIATFAVLALLGFALVRGVALLRPRLRGPWRYGLANVSRRAATTVAQVSALGLGLMALLVLTFVRTDLLSRWQDALPADAPNRFIINVQPEQVAPLKAFLDDQGIGDPTLYPMIRGRLVERNGTPVSGADFAEDEPRARRLAEREFNLSSADVLGDDNEVVAGTFWGETADGRGQRGSERVEVAPGTVELSVEDGIAETLGWRLGDRITFDIAGTRLAGTITSIREVSWESFRPNFFVLVSPEAMAGLRGSSITAIHLPAGRDDFTRALNDRFANLSVIDIDAILTQVRSTADQVSTVVEAVFYVALLAGALVLLAAVGASQDERLREGAVMRTLGGSRRQLRLAQAGEFAALGLIAGLVAAIAATVLAGVLAAQVLDLPWAPDFALAATGAGAGLVVALLAGLWATRRVLDAPPSVTLREL
;
A
#
# COMPACT_ATOMS: atom_id res chain seq x y z
N ARG A 1 -4.58 28.37 36.79
CA ARG A 1 -4.98 27.98 38.15
C ARG A 1 -6.21 27.03 38.11
N GLN A 2 -7.26 27.34 37.32
CA GLN A 2 -8.41 26.48 37.22
C GLN A 2 -8.05 25.10 36.57
N ALA A 3 -7.34 25.09 35.49
CA ALA A 3 -6.87 23.85 34.83
C ALA A 3 -6.06 22.95 35.78
N LEU A 4 -5.20 23.56 36.61
CA LEU A 4 -4.43 22.81 37.62
C LEU A 4 -5.29 22.25 38.74
N ARG A 5 -6.36 22.93 39.14
CA ARG A 5 -7.35 22.41 40.12
C ARG A 5 -8.16 21.27 39.52
N ASP A 6 -8.61 21.43 38.29
CA ASP A 6 -9.38 20.40 37.57
C ASP A 6 -8.52 19.13 37.33
N LEU A 7 -7.21 19.30 37.09
CA LEU A 7 -6.22 18.21 37.05
C LEU A 7 -6.09 17.51 38.40
N ALA A 8 -5.96 18.28 39.50
CA ALA A 8 -5.84 17.73 40.86
C ALA A 8 -7.09 17.02 41.29
N ALA A 9 -8.28 17.54 40.95
CA ALA A 9 -9.57 16.93 41.23
C ALA A 9 -9.89 15.67 40.41
N GLY A 10 -9.05 15.34 39.41
CA GLY A 10 -9.24 14.17 38.56
C GLY A 10 -10.36 14.27 37.52
N GLU A 11 -11.03 15.40 37.42
CA GLU A 11 -12.17 15.63 36.54
C GLU A 11 -11.79 15.65 35.06
N VAL A 12 -10.54 16.03 34.77
CA VAL A 12 -10.02 16.20 33.40
C VAL A 12 -9.22 14.99 32.93
N ARG A 13 -8.92 14.05 33.83
CA ARG A 13 -8.08 12.86 33.51
C ARG A 13 -8.60 12.08 32.30
N LEU A 14 -9.92 11.97 32.20
CA LEU A 14 -10.54 11.21 31.11
C LEU A 14 -10.42 11.94 29.76
N LEU A 15 -10.52 13.28 29.77
CA LEU A 15 -10.33 14.09 28.56
C LEU A 15 -8.87 14.04 28.11
N ILE A 16 -7.92 14.18 29.07
CA ILE A 16 -6.49 14.06 28.76
C ILE A 16 -6.16 12.68 28.23
N ALA A 17 -6.69 11.62 28.88
CA ALA A 17 -6.44 10.25 28.45
C ALA A 17 -7.01 9.99 27.05
N ALA A 18 -8.23 10.46 26.77
CA ALA A 18 -8.86 10.31 25.46
C ALA A 18 -8.05 11.06 24.36
N LEU A 19 -7.63 12.29 24.65
CA LEU A 19 -6.85 13.09 23.71
C LEU A 19 -5.43 12.53 23.54
N ALA A 20 -4.77 12.15 24.64
CA ALA A 20 -3.44 11.53 24.59
C ALA A 20 -3.47 10.21 23.79
N LEU A 21 -4.49 9.39 24.01
CA LEU A 21 -4.68 8.17 23.26
C LEU A 21 -4.94 8.44 21.76
N ALA A 22 -5.81 9.41 21.47
CA ALA A 22 -6.13 9.82 20.13
C ALA A 22 -4.88 10.32 19.38
N VAL A 23 -4.13 11.23 19.99
CA VAL A 23 -2.88 11.77 19.43
C VAL A 23 -1.82 10.67 19.32
N ALA A 24 -1.68 9.82 20.36
CA ALA A 24 -0.73 8.72 20.34
C ALA A 24 -0.99 7.77 19.17
N SER A 25 -2.25 7.40 18.92
CA SER A 25 -2.64 6.51 17.84
C SER A 25 -2.29 7.09 16.46
N VAL A 26 -2.74 8.32 16.18
CA VAL A 26 -2.48 8.98 14.90
C VAL A 26 -0.98 9.21 14.70
N THR A 27 -0.29 9.69 15.72
CA THR A 27 1.14 9.99 15.63
C THR A 27 1.99 8.72 15.50
N THR A 28 1.62 7.61 16.18
CA THR A 28 2.31 6.32 16.03
C THR A 28 2.19 5.81 14.61
N ILE A 29 0.99 5.85 14.03
CA ILE A 29 0.77 5.45 12.64
C ILE A 29 1.58 6.34 11.70
N SER A 30 1.55 7.67 11.91
CA SER A 30 2.34 8.61 11.09
C SER A 30 3.85 8.35 11.19
N PHE A 31 4.38 8.02 12.37
CA PHE A 31 5.78 7.62 12.53
C PHE A 31 6.09 6.31 11.79
N LEU A 32 5.22 5.33 11.87
CA LEU A 32 5.41 4.04 11.17
C LEU A 32 5.34 4.23 9.65
N THR A 33 4.40 5.06 9.18
CA THR A 33 4.28 5.41 7.75
C THR A 33 5.55 6.10 7.25
N ASP A 34 6.02 7.16 7.91
CA ASP A 34 7.25 7.89 7.53
C ASP A 34 8.48 6.96 7.51
N ARG A 35 8.58 6.05 8.48
CA ARG A 35 9.67 5.06 8.51
C ARG A 35 9.55 4.03 7.39
N ALA A 36 8.33 3.55 7.13
CA ALA A 36 8.08 2.62 6.03
C ALA A 36 8.44 3.24 4.68
N GLU A 37 7.96 4.45 4.40
CA GLU A 37 8.29 5.19 3.18
C GLU A 37 9.80 5.38 3.01
N ARG A 38 10.49 5.77 4.07
CA ARG A 38 11.97 5.91 4.06
C ARG A 38 12.68 4.59 3.86
N ALA A 39 12.22 3.51 4.52
CA ALA A 39 12.80 2.19 4.33
C ALA A 39 12.63 1.69 2.90
N LEU A 40 11.44 1.90 2.33
CA LEU A 40 11.13 1.54 0.95
C LEU A 40 11.93 2.37 -0.06
N ALA A 41 12.08 3.68 0.19
CA ALA A 41 12.93 4.54 -0.64
C ALA A 41 14.40 4.11 -0.58
N LEU A 42 14.92 3.75 0.60
CA LEU A 42 16.27 3.22 0.73
C LEU A 42 16.46 1.90 -0.02
N GLU A 43 15.48 1.00 0.03
CA GLU A 43 15.54 -0.26 -0.70
C GLU A 43 15.47 -0.03 -2.21
N ALA A 44 14.60 0.87 -2.68
CA ALA A 44 14.56 1.27 -4.08
C ALA A 44 15.89 1.88 -4.56
N ASN A 45 16.54 2.70 -3.74
CA ASN A 45 17.85 3.28 -4.01
C ASN A 45 18.97 2.21 -4.03
N ARG A 46 18.88 1.18 -3.18
CA ARG A 46 19.77 0.01 -3.22
C ARG A 46 19.67 -0.73 -4.55
N LEU A 47 18.44 -0.87 -5.07
CA LEU A 47 18.19 -1.53 -6.36
C LEU A 47 18.68 -0.72 -7.56
N LEU A 48 18.91 0.59 -7.41
CA LEU A 48 19.52 1.45 -8.43
C LEU A 48 21.07 1.46 -8.35
N GLY A 49 21.62 0.99 -7.22
CA GLY A 49 23.03 1.16 -6.89
C GLY A 49 23.40 2.60 -6.48
N GLY A 50 22.41 3.49 -6.36
CA GLY A 50 22.55 4.90 -6.01
C GLY A 50 21.20 5.57 -5.76
N ASP A 51 21.19 6.87 -5.47
CA ASP A 51 19.96 7.64 -5.24
C ASP A 51 19.38 8.18 -6.57
N ALA A 52 20.24 8.40 -7.58
CA ALA A 52 19.87 8.76 -8.94
C ALA A 52 20.91 8.22 -9.95
N VAL A 53 20.46 7.92 -11.16
CA VAL A 53 21.31 7.45 -12.26
C VAL A 53 21.01 8.25 -13.52
N LEU A 54 22.03 8.92 -14.04
CA LEU A 54 21.95 9.55 -15.36
C LEU A 54 22.53 8.58 -16.40
N ARG A 55 21.70 8.12 -17.31
CA ARG A 55 22.06 7.20 -18.40
C ARG A 55 22.17 7.96 -19.72
N ALA A 56 23.18 7.66 -20.52
CA ALA A 56 23.39 8.25 -21.83
C ALA A 56 23.87 7.21 -22.85
N ASP A 57 23.57 7.42 -24.11
CA ASP A 57 24.06 6.62 -25.25
C ASP A 57 25.41 7.11 -25.81
N ALA A 58 25.94 8.19 -25.26
CA ALA A 58 27.23 8.79 -25.59
C ALA A 58 27.98 9.18 -24.29
N PRO A 59 29.32 9.38 -24.36
CA PRO A 59 30.09 9.87 -23.23
C PRO A 59 29.48 11.15 -22.65
N LEU A 60 29.34 11.20 -21.32
CA LEU A 60 28.75 12.34 -20.63
C LEU A 60 29.62 13.58 -20.75
N PRO A 61 29.02 14.75 -21.08
CA PRO A 61 29.76 16.02 -21.16
C PRO A 61 30.38 16.41 -19.81
N ALA A 62 31.47 17.15 -19.83
CA ALA A 62 32.13 17.64 -18.62
C ALA A 62 31.20 18.50 -17.73
N GLU A 63 30.31 19.26 -18.36
CA GLU A 63 29.29 20.07 -17.65
C GLU A 63 28.35 19.20 -16.83
N THR A 64 27.89 18.09 -17.41
CA THR A 64 27.00 17.13 -16.71
C THR A 64 27.73 16.42 -15.55
N LEU A 65 29.01 16.09 -15.74
CA LEU A 65 29.83 15.50 -14.67
C LEU A 65 30.06 16.50 -13.53
N ALA A 66 30.23 17.78 -13.85
CA ALA A 66 30.41 18.84 -12.85
C ALA A 66 29.18 19.06 -11.95
N LEU A 67 27.98 18.73 -12.42
CA LEU A 67 26.76 18.77 -11.60
C LEU A 67 26.83 17.79 -10.39
N ALA A 68 27.54 16.69 -10.58
CA ALA A 68 27.70 15.67 -9.53
C ALA A 68 28.94 15.91 -8.63
N ASP A 69 29.82 16.85 -9.01
CA ASP A 69 31.00 17.21 -8.22
C ASP A 69 30.67 18.35 -7.23
N ARG A 70 29.78 18.02 -6.30
CA ARG A 70 29.27 18.97 -5.27
C ARG A 70 29.44 18.41 -3.86
N PRO A 71 29.63 19.28 -2.85
CA PRO A 71 29.62 18.85 -1.47
C PRO A 71 28.31 18.12 -1.11
N GLY A 72 28.42 16.98 -0.42
CA GLY A 72 27.28 16.14 -0.06
C GLY A 72 26.87 15.11 -1.10
N LEU A 73 27.46 15.10 -2.30
CA LEU A 73 27.29 14.07 -3.33
C LEU A 73 28.53 13.18 -3.50
N ARG A 74 28.28 11.93 -3.82
CA ARG A 74 29.28 11.00 -4.36
C ARG A 74 28.78 10.53 -5.71
N ALA A 75 29.67 10.40 -6.67
CA ALA A 75 29.35 9.98 -8.01
C ALA A 75 30.34 8.93 -8.53
N VAL A 76 29.81 7.93 -9.22
CA VAL A 76 30.63 6.90 -9.85
C VAL A 76 30.15 6.66 -11.27
N ARG A 77 31.10 6.47 -12.19
CA ARG A 77 30.79 6.16 -13.59
C ARG A 77 30.77 4.67 -13.80
N THR A 78 29.82 4.21 -14.63
CA THR A 78 29.79 2.84 -15.14
C THR A 78 29.55 2.85 -16.65
N VAL A 79 30.04 1.86 -17.35
CA VAL A 79 29.90 1.69 -18.81
C VAL A 79 29.38 0.28 -19.06
N GLU A 80 28.31 0.16 -19.83
CA GLU A 80 27.65 -1.11 -20.12
C GLU A 80 27.50 -1.34 -21.62
N PHE A 81 27.85 -2.54 -22.09
CA PHE A 81 27.66 -2.93 -23.47
C PHE A 81 27.77 -4.45 -23.66
N PRO A 82 27.07 -5.02 -24.66
CA PRO A 82 27.20 -6.43 -24.96
C PRO A 82 28.50 -6.70 -25.71
N SER A 83 29.25 -7.77 -25.35
CA SER A 83 30.43 -8.23 -26.06
C SER A 83 30.62 -9.73 -25.90
N MET A 84 31.53 -10.29 -26.72
CA MET A 84 31.88 -11.71 -26.63
C MET A 84 32.86 -11.95 -25.48
N VAL A 85 32.54 -12.93 -24.67
CA VAL A 85 33.32 -13.37 -23.50
C VAL A 85 33.86 -14.75 -23.76
N ARG A 86 35.16 -14.96 -23.60
CA ARG A 86 35.81 -16.23 -23.84
C ARG A 86 36.45 -16.78 -22.54
N VAL A 87 36.16 -18.06 -22.24
CA VAL A 87 36.85 -18.80 -21.19
C VAL A 87 37.31 -20.14 -21.79
N GLY A 88 38.62 -20.32 -21.91
CA GLY A 88 39.17 -21.46 -22.64
C GLY A 88 38.66 -21.46 -24.08
N GLU A 89 38.04 -22.58 -24.51
CA GLU A 89 37.48 -22.72 -25.86
C GLU A 89 36.02 -22.25 -25.98
N ARG A 90 35.37 -21.91 -24.86
CA ARG A 90 33.95 -21.48 -24.83
C ARG A 90 33.85 -19.98 -25.08
N LEU A 91 33.04 -19.60 -26.04
CA LEU A 91 32.76 -18.22 -26.42
C LEU A 91 31.25 -17.97 -26.31
N ARG A 92 30.85 -16.92 -25.58
CA ARG A 92 29.44 -16.53 -25.42
C ARG A 92 29.31 -15.02 -25.44
N LEU A 93 28.14 -14.56 -25.90
CA LEU A 93 27.76 -13.16 -25.73
C LEU A 93 27.51 -12.89 -24.25
N GLY A 94 28.21 -11.92 -23.69
CA GLY A 94 28.05 -11.43 -22.34
C GLY A 94 27.64 -9.96 -22.31
N ASP A 95 27.01 -9.53 -21.23
CA ASP A 95 26.76 -8.12 -20.93
C ASP A 95 27.89 -7.63 -20.04
N LEU A 96 28.80 -6.83 -20.63
CA LEU A 96 29.96 -6.29 -19.92
C LEU A 96 29.56 -5.02 -19.19
N ARG A 97 29.94 -4.96 -17.92
CA ARG A 97 29.81 -3.77 -17.09
C ARG A 97 31.16 -3.38 -16.51
N ALA A 98 31.71 -2.28 -16.99
CA ALA A 98 32.88 -1.68 -16.38
C ALA A 98 32.46 -0.68 -15.32
N VAL A 99 32.93 -0.87 -14.07
CA VAL A 99 32.50 -0.07 -12.91
C VAL A 99 33.68 0.60 -12.23
N GLY A 100 33.47 1.82 -11.72
CA GLY A 100 34.44 2.47 -10.85
C GLY A 100 34.55 1.75 -9.49
N ALA A 101 35.69 1.94 -8.81
CA ALA A 101 36.02 1.23 -7.57
C ALA A 101 34.95 1.36 -6.45
N GLU A 102 34.24 2.48 -6.42
CA GLU A 102 33.24 2.78 -5.39
C GLU A 102 31.81 2.29 -5.72
N PHE A 103 31.62 1.70 -6.90
CA PHE A 103 30.31 1.17 -7.29
C PHE A 103 30.04 -0.17 -6.57
N PRO A 104 28.83 -0.35 -5.98
CA PRO A 104 27.68 0.53 -5.92
C PRO A 104 27.79 1.56 -4.80
N LEU A 105 27.18 2.74 -5.00
CA LEU A 105 27.12 3.78 -3.97
C LEU A 105 26.04 3.49 -2.90
N ARG A 106 25.05 2.68 -3.26
CA ARG A 106 24.02 2.13 -2.36
C ARG A 106 23.89 0.62 -2.58
N GLY A 107 23.76 -0.12 -1.51
CA GLY A 107 23.75 -1.58 -1.55
C GLY A 107 25.16 -2.19 -1.58
N ALA A 108 25.25 -3.47 -1.90
CA ALA A 108 26.50 -4.23 -2.01
C ALA A 108 26.30 -5.37 -3.03
N PHE A 109 27.38 -5.83 -3.62
CA PHE A 109 27.42 -7.10 -4.33
C PHE A 109 27.48 -8.24 -3.29
N VAL A 110 26.69 -9.29 -3.47
CA VAL A 110 26.92 -10.56 -2.79
C VAL A 110 27.77 -11.41 -3.72
N ILE A 111 29.00 -11.65 -3.36
CA ILE A 111 29.95 -12.44 -4.16
C ILE A 111 30.37 -13.70 -3.45
N ARG A 112 30.78 -14.69 -4.23
CA ARG A 112 31.47 -15.89 -3.75
C ARG A 112 32.87 -15.91 -4.33
N ASP A 113 33.86 -15.85 -3.46
CA ASP A 113 35.27 -15.98 -3.80
C ASP A 113 35.91 -17.19 -3.09
N GLU A 114 37.25 -17.29 -3.06
CA GLU A 114 37.97 -18.35 -2.39
C GLU A 114 37.73 -18.36 -0.86
N ALA A 115 37.36 -17.21 -0.26
CA ALA A 115 37.08 -17.10 1.17
C ALA A 115 35.62 -17.45 1.52
N GLY A 116 34.76 -17.65 0.54
CA GLY A 116 33.34 -17.95 0.71
C GLY A 116 32.42 -16.86 0.22
N GLN A 117 31.15 -16.85 0.67
CA GLN A 117 30.17 -15.86 0.31
C GLN A 117 30.27 -14.64 1.24
N ARG A 118 30.29 -13.43 0.66
CA ARG A 118 30.37 -12.18 1.42
C ARG A 118 29.78 -11.00 0.65
N ASP A 119 29.41 -9.98 1.38
CA ASP A 119 28.97 -8.70 0.83
C ASP A 119 30.17 -7.79 0.57
N VAL A 120 30.18 -7.16 -0.61
CA VAL A 120 31.27 -6.26 -1.02
C VAL A 120 30.67 -4.95 -1.51
N ALA A 121 31.01 -3.86 -0.83
CA ALA A 121 30.72 -2.50 -1.25
C ALA A 121 31.89 -1.99 -2.11
N GLY A 122 31.85 -2.27 -3.41
CA GLY A 122 32.89 -1.89 -4.36
C GLY A 122 32.93 -2.84 -5.55
N GLY A 123 33.58 -2.42 -6.64
CA GLY A 123 33.79 -3.22 -7.84
C GLY A 123 35.00 -4.15 -7.76
N PRO A 124 35.24 -4.97 -8.80
CA PRO A 124 36.41 -5.83 -8.89
C PRO A 124 37.73 -5.01 -8.90
N ALA A 125 38.80 -5.61 -8.39
CA ALA A 125 40.12 -5.01 -8.47
C ALA A 125 40.62 -5.00 -9.91
N ARG A 126 41.53 -4.09 -10.24
CA ARG A 126 42.15 -4.04 -11.58
C ARG A 126 42.78 -5.39 -11.93
N GLY A 127 42.64 -5.77 -13.19
CA GLY A 127 43.14 -7.04 -13.75
C GLY A 127 42.26 -8.25 -13.31
N THR A 128 41.11 -8.00 -12.65
CA THR A 128 40.17 -9.05 -12.25
C THR A 128 38.78 -8.81 -12.78
N VAL A 129 38.01 -9.88 -12.88
CA VAL A 129 36.64 -9.87 -13.36
C VAL A 129 35.77 -10.73 -12.45
N TRP A 130 34.49 -10.35 -12.33
CA TRP A 130 33.46 -11.14 -11.68
C TRP A 130 32.42 -11.58 -12.71
N LEU A 131 31.94 -12.80 -12.60
CA LEU A 131 30.89 -13.35 -13.44
C LEU A 131 29.63 -13.61 -12.61
N THR A 132 28.45 -13.38 -13.15
CA THR A 132 27.24 -13.91 -12.52
C THR A 132 27.28 -15.44 -12.44
N ARG A 133 26.57 -16.05 -11.49
CA ARG A 133 26.46 -17.52 -11.37
C ARG A 133 26.05 -18.15 -12.69
N SER A 134 25.05 -17.58 -13.38
CA SER A 134 24.60 -18.02 -14.70
C SER A 134 25.73 -17.94 -15.74
N GLY A 135 26.50 -16.86 -15.73
CA GLY A 135 27.65 -16.67 -16.62
C GLY A 135 28.77 -17.70 -16.39
N ALA A 136 29.14 -17.91 -15.14
CA ALA A 136 30.13 -18.90 -14.76
C ALA A 136 29.69 -20.32 -15.17
N ASN A 137 28.44 -20.69 -14.95
CA ASN A 137 27.90 -21.99 -15.35
C ASN A 137 27.85 -22.16 -16.87
N THR A 138 27.42 -21.15 -17.63
CA THR A 138 27.32 -21.20 -19.09
C THR A 138 28.66 -21.27 -19.78
N LEU A 139 29.66 -20.54 -19.24
CA LEU A 139 31.04 -20.55 -19.74
C LEU A 139 31.86 -21.72 -19.17
N GLY A 140 31.34 -22.42 -18.15
CA GLY A 140 32.07 -23.46 -17.43
C GLY A 140 33.29 -22.93 -16.68
N ALA A 141 33.24 -21.66 -16.28
CA ALA A 141 34.34 -20.95 -15.63
C ALA A 141 34.46 -21.30 -14.15
N ARG A 142 35.68 -21.37 -13.62
CA ARG A 142 35.99 -21.59 -12.21
C ARG A 142 36.81 -20.41 -11.69
N LEU A 143 36.77 -20.21 -10.37
CA LEU A 143 37.61 -19.20 -9.73
C LEU A 143 39.07 -19.39 -10.10
N GLY A 144 39.75 -18.31 -10.47
CA GLY A 144 41.12 -18.32 -10.93
C GLY A 144 41.31 -18.46 -12.44
N ASP A 145 40.29 -18.88 -13.18
CA ASP A 145 40.37 -18.99 -14.65
C ASP A 145 40.62 -17.64 -15.34
N THR A 146 41.20 -17.68 -16.52
CA THR A 146 41.38 -16.50 -17.37
C THR A 146 40.16 -16.27 -18.24
N VAL A 147 39.60 -15.07 -18.14
CA VAL A 147 38.50 -14.58 -18.96
C VAL A 147 39.02 -13.57 -19.96
N SER A 148 38.94 -13.87 -21.25
CA SER A 148 39.39 -12.96 -22.33
C SER A 148 38.22 -12.06 -22.76
N LEU A 149 38.44 -10.75 -22.70
CA LEU A 149 37.52 -9.69 -23.09
C LEU A 149 38.21 -8.79 -24.12
N GLY A 150 37.88 -8.96 -25.40
CA GLY A 150 38.63 -8.29 -26.47
C GLY A 150 40.11 -8.66 -26.43
N ASP A 151 40.97 -7.66 -26.31
CA ASP A 151 42.44 -7.82 -26.29
C ASP A 151 42.98 -8.05 -24.85
N ALA A 152 42.14 -7.98 -23.82
CA ALA A 152 42.57 -8.13 -22.43
C ALA A 152 42.22 -9.51 -21.86
N ASP A 153 43.17 -10.07 -21.10
CA ASP A 153 42.99 -11.29 -20.32
C ASP A 153 42.93 -10.94 -18.83
N LEU A 154 41.76 -11.22 -18.19
CA LEU A 154 41.47 -10.88 -16.82
C LEU A 154 41.23 -12.15 -15.99
N ARG A 155 41.63 -12.15 -14.70
CA ARG A 155 41.42 -13.29 -13.81
C ARG A 155 40.03 -13.28 -13.20
N LEU A 156 39.30 -14.40 -13.22
CA LEU A 156 38.03 -14.57 -12.52
C LEU A 156 38.29 -14.63 -11.00
N ALA A 157 38.00 -13.54 -10.31
CA ALA A 157 38.24 -13.41 -8.88
C ALA A 157 37.02 -13.79 -8.02
N ALA A 158 35.80 -13.64 -8.52
CA ALA A 158 34.59 -13.99 -7.79
C ALA A 158 33.40 -14.31 -8.72
N VAL A 159 32.45 -15.05 -8.16
CA VAL A 159 31.14 -15.28 -8.78
C VAL A 159 30.11 -14.43 -8.04
N ILE A 160 29.35 -13.65 -8.80
CA ILE A 160 28.28 -12.79 -8.29
C ILE A 160 27.06 -13.67 -8.01
N GLU A 161 26.63 -13.71 -6.75
CA GLU A 161 25.42 -14.38 -6.31
C GLU A 161 24.21 -13.43 -6.38
N GLN A 162 24.43 -12.16 -6.02
CA GLN A 162 23.41 -11.12 -6.09
C GLN A 162 24.06 -9.78 -6.46
N GLU A 163 23.51 -9.12 -7.47
CA GLU A 163 23.90 -7.80 -7.91
C GLU A 163 22.89 -6.76 -7.40
N PRO A 164 23.31 -5.61 -6.86
CA PRO A 164 22.40 -4.64 -6.28
C PRO A 164 21.35 -4.12 -7.27
N ASP A 165 21.75 -3.85 -8.52
CA ASP A 165 20.86 -3.36 -9.58
C ASP A 165 20.59 -4.39 -10.70
N GLY A 166 21.02 -5.62 -10.53
CA GLY A 166 20.83 -6.74 -11.48
C GLY A 166 19.37 -7.06 -11.76
N ALA A 167 18.52 -6.63 -10.87
CA ALA A 167 17.08 -6.76 -10.99
C ALA A 167 16.43 -5.78 -11.98
N LEU A 168 17.16 -4.84 -12.58
CA LEU A 168 16.62 -3.86 -13.53
C LEU A 168 16.58 -4.36 -14.99
N ASP A 169 17.31 -5.43 -15.32
CA ASP A 169 17.47 -5.95 -16.70
C ASP A 169 16.92 -7.38 -16.85
N TYR A 170 15.59 -7.55 -16.67
CA TYR A 170 14.90 -8.87 -16.77
C TYR A 170 15.09 -9.59 -18.10
N PHE A 171 15.34 -8.85 -19.17
CA PHE A 171 15.42 -9.42 -20.52
C PHE A 171 16.84 -9.50 -21.06
N ASN A 172 17.84 -9.18 -20.24
CA ASN A 172 19.21 -9.33 -20.67
C ASN A 172 19.65 -10.80 -20.53
N VAL A 173 19.51 -11.52 -21.62
CA VAL A 173 19.80 -12.96 -21.73
C VAL A 173 21.29 -13.25 -21.61
N ALA A 174 22.12 -12.24 -21.82
CA ALA A 174 23.57 -12.38 -21.81
C ALA A 174 24.09 -12.44 -20.37
N PRO A 175 24.97 -13.41 -20.04
CA PRO A 175 25.58 -13.48 -18.71
C PRO A 175 26.35 -12.19 -18.42
N ARG A 176 26.13 -11.61 -17.24
CA ARG A 176 26.78 -10.36 -16.86
C ARG A 176 28.20 -10.60 -16.40
N VAL A 177 29.10 -9.74 -16.86
CA VAL A 177 30.51 -9.71 -16.56
C VAL A 177 30.87 -8.33 -16.01
N VAL A 178 31.34 -8.28 -14.76
CA VAL A 178 31.71 -7.02 -14.11
C VAL A 178 33.23 -6.91 -14.06
N MET A 179 33.78 -5.79 -14.54
CA MET A 179 35.19 -5.49 -14.59
C MET A 179 35.49 -4.09 -14.04
N HIS A 180 36.73 -3.80 -13.73
CA HIS A 180 37.15 -2.46 -13.32
C HIS A 180 37.11 -1.49 -14.50
N LEU A 181 36.65 -0.27 -14.28
CA LEU A 181 36.52 0.74 -15.35
C LEU A 181 37.85 1.10 -16.04
N ASP A 182 38.94 1.11 -15.25
CA ASP A 182 40.29 1.43 -15.81
C ASP A 182 40.87 0.30 -16.67
N ASP A 183 40.33 -0.90 -16.63
CA ASP A 183 40.73 -2.01 -17.49
C ASP A 183 40.01 -1.97 -18.86
N LEU A 184 38.98 -1.13 -19.00
CA LEU A 184 38.13 -1.07 -20.18
C LEU A 184 38.92 -0.69 -21.44
N GLU A 185 39.82 0.27 -21.34
CA GLU A 185 40.64 0.73 -22.48
C GLU A 185 41.53 -0.40 -23.02
N ALA A 186 42.11 -1.22 -22.14
CA ALA A 186 42.94 -2.37 -22.49
C ALA A 186 42.20 -3.46 -23.27
N THR A 187 40.87 -3.52 -23.17
CA THR A 187 40.05 -4.50 -23.93
C THR A 187 39.91 -4.18 -25.40
N GLY A 188 40.13 -2.92 -25.82
CA GLY A 188 39.89 -2.48 -27.20
C GLY A 188 38.45 -2.57 -27.70
N LEU A 189 37.48 -2.83 -26.81
CA LEU A 189 36.06 -3.09 -27.16
C LEU A 189 35.25 -1.83 -27.42
N VAL A 190 35.68 -0.69 -26.90
CA VAL A 190 35.02 0.60 -27.13
C VAL A 190 35.47 1.19 -28.46
N GLN A 191 34.65 1.05 -29.49
CA GLN A 191 34.93 1.52 -30.83
C GLN A 191 33.82 2.45 -31.35
N PRO A 192 34.09 3.33 -32.30
CA PRO A 192 33.07 4.14 -32.95
C PRO A 192 31.95 3.26 -33.53
N GLY A 193 30.70 3.56 -33.16
CA GLY A 193 29.54 2.78 -33.56
C GLY A 193 29.14 1.63 -32.63
N SER A 194 29.93 1.37 -31.58
CA SER A 194 29.54 0.42 -30.54
C SER A 194 28.29 0.93 -29.78
N ARG A 195 27.34 0.04 -29.50
CA ARG A 195 26.17 0.35 -28.62
C ARG A 195 26.61 0.33 -27.16
N ILE A 196 26.90 1.47 -26.61
CA ILE A 196 27.42 1.64 -25.25
C ILE A 196 26.45 2.48 -24.45
N ALA A 197 26.13 2.06 -23.23
CA ALA A 197 25.41 2.87 -22.25
C ALA A 197 26.39 3.41 -21.21
N TYR A 198 26.49 4.72 -21.14
CA TYR A 198 27.26 5.43 -20.14
C TYR A 198 26.32 5.79 -18.99
N ARG A 199 26.72 5.49 -17.76
CA ARG A 199 25.92 5.80 -16.57
C ARG A 199 26.74 6.58 -15.56
N LEU A 200 26.13 7.61 -14.98
CA LEU A 200 26.62 8.34 -13.82
C LEU A 200 25.68 8.02 -12.66
N VAL A 201 26.16 7.24 -11.72
CA VAL A 201 25.42 6.88 -10.50
C VAL A 201 25.79 7.90 -9.44
N VAL A 202 24.78 8.49 -8.81
CA VAL A 202 24.93 9.54 -7.80
C VAL A 202 24.24 9.13 -6.52
N ALA A 203 24.88 9.39 -5.38
CA ALA A 203 24.30 9.19 -4.05
C ALA A 203 24.80 10.26 -3.08
N GLY A 204 23.96 10.66 -2.12
CA GLY A 204 24.37 11.69 -1.17
C GLY A 204 23.31 12.05 -0.16
N GLU A 205 23.39 13.29 0.33
CA GLU A 205 22.36 13.86 1.19
C GLU A 205 21.09 14.16 0.39
N PRO A 206 19.89 13.99 0.97
CA PRO A 206 18.63 14.15 0.24
C PRO A 206 18.49 15.48 -0.50
N ASP A 207 18.82 16.58 0.15
CA ASP A 207 18.73 17.93 -0.43
C ASP A 207 19.70 18.11 -1.61
N ALA A 208 20.91 17.54 -1.49
CA ALA A 208 21.92 17.60 -2.56
C ALA A 208 21.50 16.73 -3.76
N VAL A 209 20.92 15.56 -3.52
CA VAL A 209 20.38 14.68 -4.56
C VAL A 209 19.19 15.33 -5.26
N GLU A 210 18.27 15.97 -4.53
CA GLU A 210 17.14 16.69 -5.09
C GLU A 210 17.59 17.86 -5.98
N ALA A 211 18.56 18.62 -5.52
CA ALA A 211 19.16 19.71 -6.32
C ALA A 211 19.79 19.17 -7.62
N PHE A 212 20.57 18.08 -7.51
CA PHE A 212 21.17 17.42 -8.68
C PHE A 212 20.10 16.92 -9.66
N THR A 213 19.07 16.22 -9.17
CA THR A 213 18.03 15.65 -10.03
C THR A 213 17.19 16.71 -10.72
N SER A 214 16.91 17.83 -10.03
CA SER A 214 16.17 18.97 -10.59
C SER A 214 16.96 19.61 -11.75
N GLU A 215 18.23 19.93 -11.52
CA GLU A 215 19.10 20.59 -12.50
C GLU A 215 19.47 19.66 -13.66
N ALA A 216 19.73 18.37 -13.36
CA ALA A 216 19.97 17.38 -14.38
C ALA A 216 18.75 17.20 -15.29
N ARG A 217 17.51 17.23 -14.73
CA ARG A 217 16.28 17.10 -15.51
C ARG A 217 16.06 18.26 -16.48
N GLU A 218 16.46 19.47 -16.09
CA GLU A 218 16.38 20.65 -16.94
C GLU A 218 17.45 20.65 -18.05
N SER A 219 18.57 19.98 -17.84
CA SER A 219 19.74 19.94 -18.75
C SER A 219 19.83 18.65 -19.59
N LEU A 220 18.83 17.77 -19.56
CA LEU A 220 18.84 16.51 -20.30
C LEU A 220 19.00 16.75 -21.82
N ALA A 221 20.07 16.21 -22.39
CA ALA A 221 20.28 16.20 -23.82
C ALA A 221 19.59 14.99 -24.49
N ARG A 222 19.50 15.02 -25.81
CA ARG A 222 18.96 13.90 -26.59
C ARG A 222 19.79 12.63 -26.33
N GLY A 223 19.12 11.51 -26.05
CA GLY A 223 19.77 10.24 -25.68
C GLY A 223 20.14 10.12 -24.20
N GLN A 224 19.88 11.16 -23.38
CA GLN A 224 20.06 11.09 -21.95
C GLN A 224 18.76 10.80 -21.21
N ARG A 225 18.85 10.08 -20.09
CA ARG A 225 17.73 9.79 -19.18
C ARG A 225 18.19 9.86 -17.74
N LEU A 226 17.39 10.52 -16.94
CA LEU A 226 17.54 10.49 -15.49
C LEU A 226 16.60 9.43 -14.93
N GLU A 227 17.15 8.47 -14.22
CA GLU A 227 16.43 7.40 -13.53
C GLU A 227 16.57 7.64 -12.03
N THR A 228 15.45 7.70 -11.34
CA THR A 228 15.38 7.79 -9.87
C THR A 228 14.72 6.54 -9.32
N SER A 229 14.70 6.38 -8.00
CA SER A 229 13.96 5.29 -7.35
C SER A 229 12.48 5.25 -7.75
N ALA A 230 11.93 6.41 -8.13
CA ALA A 230 10.54 6.52 -8.59
C ALA A 230 10.34 5.95 -10.01
N ASP A 231 11.39 5.87 -10.83
CA ASP A 231 11.31 5.48 -12.25
C ASP A 231 11.73 4.01 -12.47
N GLY A 232 12.41 3.41 -11.48
CA GLY A 232 13.15 2.17 -11.68
C GLY A 232 12.30 0.91 -11.89
N ARG A 233 11.06 0.83 -11.34
CA ARG A 233 10.21 -0.37 -11.47
C ARG A 233 8.73 -0.08 -11.27
N PRO A 234 7.94 -0.12 -12.36
CA PRO A 234 6.50 0.07 -12.29
C PRO A 234 5.80 -0.90 -11.32
N GLU A 235 6.27 -2.15 -11.25
CA GLU A 235 5.67 -3.21 -10.43
C GLU A 235 5.88 -2.96 -8.93
N ILE A 236 7.12 -2.70 -8.54
CA ILE A 236 7.48 -2.35 -7.15
C ILE A 236 6.81 -1.04 -6.76
N ARG A 237 6.83 -0.04 -7.64
CA ARG A 237 6.17 1.23 -7.40
C ARG A 237 4.68 1.05 -7.14
N ARG A 238 3.95 0.27 -7.94
CA ARG A 238 2.53 -0.02 -7.71
C ARG A 238 2.28 -0.66 -6.35
N ALA A 239 3.13 -1.62 -5.94
CA ALA A 239 3.03 -2.25 -4.63
C ALA A 239 3.29 -1.25 -3.50
N LEU A 240 4.28 -0.37 -3.64
CA LEU A 240 4.60 0.69 -2.70
C LEU A 240 3.49 1.74 -2.61
N ASP A 241 2.96 2.18 -3.75
CA ASP A 241 1.84 3.13 -3.83
C ASP A 241 0.59 2.55 -3.15
N ARG A 242 0.29 1.26 -3.35
CA ARG A 242 -0.82 0.58 -2.64
C ARG A 242 -0.57 0.54 -1.13
N ALA A 243 0.66 0.21 -0.71
CA ALA A 243 1.02 0.21 0.71
C ALA A 243 0.90 1.60 1.33
N SER A 244 1.40 2.65 0.69
CA SER A 244 1.28 4.05 1.13
C SER A 244 -0.18 4.48 1.22
N ARG A 245 -1.02 4.14 0.24
CA ARG A 245 -2.47 4.40 0.30
C ARG A 245 -3.13 3.68 1.49
N PHE A 246 -2.75 2.42 1.76
CA PHE A 246 -3.24 1.71 2.95
C PHE A 246 -2.82 2.40 4.25
N LEU A 247 -1.57 2.84 4.36
CA LEU A 247 -1.07 3.56 5.52
C LEU A 247 -1.79 4.91 5.70
N GLY A 248 -2.06 5.62 4.61
CA GLY A 248 -2.91 6.81 4.60
C GLY A 248 -4.32 6.54 5.10
N LEU A 249 -4.96 5.45 4.64
CA LEU A 249 -6.26 4.99 5.13
C LEU A 249 -6.23 4.68 6.63
N ALA A 250 -5.20 3.99 7.11
CA ALA A 250 -5.05 3.68 8.54
C ALA A 250 -4.94 4.95 9.39
N THR A 251 -4.21 5.95 8.91
CA THR A 251 -4.10 7.26 9.56
C THR A 251 -5.45 7.98 9.59
N MET A 252 -6.20 7.99 8.50
CA MET A 252 -7.55 8.58 8.45
C MET A 252 -8.51 7.90 9.40
N VAL A 253 -8.49 6.56 9.47
CA VAL A 253 -9.26 5.77 10.44
C VAL A 253 -8.92 6.18 11.87
N ALA A 254 -7.63 6.33 12.19
CA ALA A 254 -7.19 6.79 13.50
C ALA A 254 -7.68 8.20 13.82
N VAL A 255 -7.70 9.12 12.85
CA VAL A 255 -8.26 10.47 13.02
C VAL A 255 -9.77 10.42 13.30
N ILE A 256 -10.53 9.57 12.60
CA ILE A 256 -11.96 9.36 12.86
C ILE A 256 -12.20 8.90 14.32
N LEU A 257 -11.46 7.88 14.73
CA LEU A 257 -11.54 7.32 16.08
C LEU A 257 -11.15 8.37 17.12
N ALA A 258 -10.10 9.12 16.88
CA ALA A 258 -9.64 10.23 17.73
C ALA A 258 -10.73 11.30 17.89
N ALA A 259 -11.35 11.72 16.79
CA ALA A 259 -12.42 12.71 16.79
C ALA A 259 -13.62 12.26 17.64
N ILE A 260 -14.06 11.01 17.49
CA ILE A 260 -15.15 10.41 18.25
C ILE A 260 -14.83 10.40 19.76
N ALA A 261 -13.62 9.94 20.13
CA ALA A 261 -13.19 9.87 21.52
C ALA A 261 -13.17 11.24 22.20
N VAL A 262 -12.56 12.23 21.52
CA VAL A 262 -12.44 13.59 22.03
C VAL A 262 -13.81 14.27 22.12
N ALA A 263 -14.69 14.10 21.12
CA ALA A 263 -16.07 14.64 21.14
C ALA A 263 -16.86 14.13 22.35
N MET A 264 -16.78 12.84 22.63
CA MET A 264 -17.49 12.23 23.77
C MET A 264 -16.90 12.67 25.12
N ALA A 265 -15.57 12.71 25.22
CA ALA A 265 -14.90 13.19 26.44
C ALA A 265 -15.20 14.68 26.71
N ALA A 266 -15.22 15.51 25.65
CA ALA A 266 -15.54 16.93 25.76
C ALA A 266 -17.00 17.19 26.16
N ARG A 267 -17.96 16.43 25.62
CA ARG A 267 -19.36 16.51 26.07
C ARG A 267 -19.49 16.22 27.57
N ARG A 268 -18.80 15.19 28.05
CA ARG A 268 -18.79 14.84 29.48
C ARG A 268 -18.17 15.95 30.34
N HIS A 269 -17.03 16.48 29.89
CA HIS A 269 -16.36 17.61 30.55
C HIS A 269 -17.26 18.84 30.63
N SER A 270 -17.90 19.21 29.52
CA SER A 270 -18.83 20.34 29.48
C SER A 270 -20.03 20.14 30.40
N ALA A 271 -20.62 18.95 30.41
CA ALA A 271 -21.75 18.64 31.29
C ALA A 271 -21.44 18.80 32.79
N ARG A 272 -20.24 18.42 33.21
CA ARG A 272 -19.78 18.57 34.59
C ARG A 272 -19.49 20.02 35.01
N HIS A 273 -19.16 20.90 34.06
CA HIS A 273 -18.86 22.30 34.33
C HIS A 273 -20.07 23.22 34.30
N LEU A 274 -21.26 22.71 34.01
CA LEU A 274 -22.50 23.49 33.93
C LEU A 274 -22.81 24.23 35.23
N ASP A 275 -22.73 23.54 36.36
CA ASP A 275 -23.06 24.13 37.67
C ASP A 275 -22.01 25.15 38.13
N ALA A 276 -20.73 24.88 37.87
CA ALA A 276 -19.65 25.82 38.13
C ALA A 276 -19.80 27.11 37.31
N CYS A 277 -20.23 27.01 36.04
CA CYS A 277 -20.48 28.17 35.16
C CYS A 277 -21.73 28.96 35.67
N ALA A 278 -22.78 28.29 36.18
CA ALA A 278 -23.94 28.94 36.77
C ALA A 278 -23.53 29.74 38.01
N VAL A 279 -22.72 29.19 38.90
CA VAL A 279 -22.17 29.91 40.08
C VAL A 279 -21.33 31.11 39.67
N MET A 280 -20.42 30.97 38.67
CA MET A 280 -19.67 32.10 38.17
C MET A 280 -20.57 33.22 37.63
N ARG A 281 -21.67 32.88 36.99
CA ARG A 281 -22.66 33.87 36.53
C ARG A 281 -23.39 34.55 37.69
N CYS A 282 -23.76 33.84 38.73
CA CYS A 282 -24.34 34.42 39.92
C CYS A 282 -23.37 35.40 40.60
N LEU A 283 -22.07 35.15 40.55
CA LEU A 283 -20.99 36.01 41.05
C LEU A 283 -20.63 37.18 40.09
N GLY A 284 -21.39 37.39 39.01
CA GLY A 284 -21.24 38.52 38.09
C GLY A 284 -20.26 38.31 36.93
N ALA A 285 -19.80 37.08 36.70
CA ALA A 285 -18.90 36.81 35.55
C ALA A 285 -19.60 37.04 34.23
N SER A 286 -18.95 37.78 33.34
CA SER A 286 -19.42 37.99 31.97
C SER A 286 -19.31 36.72 31.11
N GLN A 287 -20.12 36.63 30.04
CA GLN A 287 -20.03 35.50 29.10
C GLN A 287 -18.66 35.35 28.49
N ALA A 288 -18.01 36.49 28.16
CA ALA A 288 -16.64 36.50 27.59
C ALA A 288 -15.60 35.96 28.59
N THR A 289 -15.79 36.23 29.90
CA THR A 289 -14.91 35.70 30.94
C THR A 289 -15.05 34.21 31.08
N ILE A 290 -16.29 33.68 31.08
CA ILE A 290 -16.54 32.22 31.17
C ILE A 290 -15.93 31.53 29.95
N VAL A 291 -16.13 32.05 28.72
CA VAL A 291 -15.56 31.47 27.50
C VAL A 291 -14.04 31.48 27.55
N ARG A 292 -13.41 32.62 27.89
CA ARG A 292 -11.95 32.72 27.97
C ARG A 292 -11.35 31.72 28.97
N VAL A 293 -11.96 31.60 30.12
CA VAL A 293 -11.50 30.68 31.19
C VAL A 293 -11.66 29.23 30.75
N GLN A 294 -12.81 28.85 30.19
CA GLN A 294 -13.10 27.48 29.83
C GLN A 294 -12.33 27.04 28.57
N VAL A 295 -12.28 27.88 27.52
CA VAL A 295 -11.49 27.58 26.32
C VAL A 295 -9.99 27.59 26.62
N GLY A 296 -9.51 28.55 27.43
CA GLY A 296 -8.12 28.59 27.86
C GLY A 296 -7.71 27.37 28.69
N SER A 297 -8.59 26.90 29.59
CA SER A 297 -8.37 25.64 30.32
C SER A 297 -8.35 24.44 29.36
N LEU A 298 -9.29 24.39 28.41
CA LEU A 298 -9.35 23.32 27.41
C LEU A 298 -8.10 23.26 26.53
N LEU A 299 -7.58 24.41 26.07
CA LEU A 299 -6.36 24.48 25.27
C LEU A 299 -5.13 24.00 26.06
N LEU A 300 -5.00 24.38 27.34
CA LEU A 300 -3.92 23.89 28.20
C LEU A 300 -4.00 22.37 28.42
N ILE A 301 -5.19 21.84 28.64
CA ILE A 301 -5.45 20.41 28.78
C ILE A 301 -5.15 19.71 27.46
N GLY A 302 -5.54 20.34 26.35
CA GLY A 302 -5.28 19.85 25.02
C GLY A 302 -3.80 19.75 24.69
N LEU A 303 -3.04 20.79 25.01
CA LEU A 303 -1.59 20.78 24.82
C LEU A 303 -0.93 19.69 25.67
N LEU A 304 -1.33 19.56 26.94
CA LEU A 304 -0.81 18.53 27.82
C LEU A 304 -1.12 17.12 27.30
N GLY A 305 -2.39 16.87 26.89
CA GLY A 305 -2.81 15.59 26.32
C GLY A 305 -2.06 15.27 25.01
N SER A 306 -1.91 16.25 24.12
CA SER A 306 -1.15 16.08 22.88
C SER A 306 0.33 15.79 23.15
N THR A 307 0.95 16.48 24.10
CA THR A 307 2.35 16.22 24.48
C THR A 307 2.55 14.81 25.03
N ILE A 308 1.64 14.36 25.90
CA ILE A 308 1.68 12.97 26.40
C ILE A 308 1.48 11.99 25.25
N GLY A 309 0.52 12.26 24.36
CA GLY A 309 0.23 11.41 23.20
C GLY A 309 1.43 11.29 22.25
N VAL A 310 2.06 12.41 21.91
CA VAL A 310 3.26 12.44 21.07
C VAL A 310 4.44 11.71 21.73
N ALA A 311 4.63 11.89 23.05
CA ALA A 311 5.68 11.19 23.78
C ALA A 311 5.47 9.67 23.80
N VAL A 312 4.23 9.24 24.01
CA VAL A 312 3.86 7.80 23.93
C VAL A 312 4.08 7.27 22.52
N ALA A 313 3.65 8.01 21.49
CA ALA A 313 3.85 7.62 20.09
C ALA A 313 5.32 7.48 19.72
N TRP A 314 6.15 8.42 20.18
CA TRP A 314 7.59 8.36 19.97
C TRP A 314 8.21 7.12 20.61
N GLY A 315 7.84 6.82 21.85
CA GLY A 315 8.29 5.62 22.56
C GLY A 315 7.84 4.32 21.91
N LEU A 316 6.57 4.23 21.47
CA LEU A 316 6.04 3.08 20.74
C LEU A 316 6.72 2.90 19.38
N SER A 317 6.89 3.99 18.64
CA SER A 317 7.60 3.97 17.37
C SER A 317 9.05 3.48 17.51
N PHE A 318 9.74 3.91 18.57
CA PHE A 318 11.09 3.44 18.87
C PHE A 318 11.10 1.93 19.23
N ALA A 319 10.18 1.50 20.09
CA ALA A 319 10.06 0.09 20.49
C ALA A 319 9.72 -0.83 19.30
N ILE A 320 8.77 -0.42 18.44
CA ILE A 320 8.38 -1.17 17.23
C ILE A 320 9.55 -1.20 16.24
N GLY A 321 10.24 -0.07 16.02
CA GLY A 321 11.39 -0.02 15.13
C GLY A 321 12.54 -0.91 15.60
N HIS A 322 12.81 -0.96 16.92
CA HIS A 322 13.81 -1.84 17.49
C HIS A 322 13.42 -3.33 17.36
N TRP A 323 12.15 -3.64 17.59
CA TRP A 323 11.63 -4.98 17.41
C TRP A 323 11.69 -5.44 15.95
N LEU A 324 11.32 -4.59 14.99
CA LEU A 324 11.42 -4.89 13.55
C LEU A 324 12.85 -5.13 13.12
N ASN A 325 13.80 -4.31 13.61
CA ASN A 325 15.23 -4.52 13.34
C ASN A 325 15.72 -5.86 13.90
N ALA A 326 15.34 -6.19 15.13
CA ALA A 326 15.78 -7.45 15.77
C ALA A 326 15.12 -8.69 15.14
N ALA A 327 13.86 -8.60 14.72
CA ALA A 327 13.09 -9.73 14.18
C ALA A 327 13.36 -9.99 12.70
N LEU A 328 13.57 -8.95 11.91
CA LEU A 328 13.64 -9.02 10.45
C LEU A 328 15.02 -8.62 9.89
N GLY A 329 15.95 -8.14 10.73
CA GLY A 329 17.25 -7.64 10.27
C GLY A 329 17.19 -6.37 9.43
N ILE A 330 16.03 -5.68 9.42
CA ILE A 330 15.83 -4.48 8.61
C ILE A 330 16.35 -3.27 9.38
N ALA A 331 17.30 -2.55 8.81
CA ALA A 331 17.72 -1.26 9.33
C ALA A 331 16.60 -0.23 9.13
N VAL A 332 15.71 -0.09 10.12
CA VAL A 332 14.61 0.87 10.08
C VAL A 332 15.16 2.28 10.29
N PRO A 333 15.06 3.19 9.30
CA PRO A 333 15.60 4.54 9.42
C PRO A 333 14.91 5.34 10.53
N SER A 334 15.61 6.36 11.04
CA SER A 334 15.01 7.31 11.98
C SER A 334 13.90 8.10 11.27
N SER A 335 12.78 8.29 11.97
CA SER A 335 11.69 9.12 11.46
C SER A 335 12.04 10.61 11.48
N GLY A 336 11.44 11.36 10.55
CA GLY A 336 11.56 12.81 10.47
C GLY A 336 10.82 13.55 11.60
N VAL A 337 10.88 14.88 11.55
CA VAL A 337 10.18 15.77 12.48
C VAL A 337 8.69 15.93 12.08
N MET A 338 8.35 15.67 10.82
CA MET A 338 7.01 15.91 10.28
C MET A 338 5.89 15.14 11.01
N PRO A 339 6.05 13.85 11.36
CA PRO A 339 5.05 13.12 12.15
C PRO A 339 4.79 13.74 13.53
N LEU A 340 5.81 14.35 14.15
CA LEU A 340 5.65 15.04 15.43
C LEU A 340 4.79 16.30 15.29
N LEU A 341 5.04 17.11 14.26
CA LEU A 341 4.22 18.29 13.94
C LEU A 341 2.79 17.89 13.57
N ALA A 342 2.63 16.83 12.78
CA ALA A 342 1.34 16.27 12.43
C ALA A 342 0.53 15.86 13.67
N GLY A 343 1.18 15.19 14.63
CA GLY A 343 0.53 14.79 15.89
C GLY A 343 -0.04 15.97 16.68
N TYR A 344 0.73 17.05 16.85
CA TYR A 344 0.23 18.28 17.48
C TYR A 344 -0.86 18.96 16.64
N GLY A 345 -0.69 19.02 15.33
CA GLY A 345 -1.68 19.57 14.40
C GLY A 345 -3.03 18.87 14.49
N VAL A 346 -3.02 17.53 14.42
CA VAL A 346 -4.23 16.72 14.57
C VAL A 346 -4.83 16.90 15.95
N GLY A 347 -4.03 16.82 17.02
CA GLY A 347 -4.52 16.96 18.39
C GLY A 347 -5.20 18.31 18.63
N LEU A 348 -4.59 19.42 18.14
CA LEU A 348 -5.16 20.75 18.27
C LEU A 348 -6.43 20.92 17.41
N THR A 349 -6.42 20.44 16.18
CA THR A 349 -7.58 20.55 15.27
C THR A 349 -8.76 19.73 15.80
N VAL A 350 -8.52 18.49 16.24
CA VAL A 350 -9.56 17.65 16.86
C VAL A 350 -10.11 18.32 18.14
N LEU A 351 -9.25 18.89 18.99
CA LEU A 351 -9.67 19.61 20.18
C LEU A 351 -10.54 20.80 19.81
N VAL A 352 -10.12 21.64 18.86
CA VAL A 352 -10.86 22.84 18.44
C VAL A 352 -12.18 22.46 17.78
N ALA A 353 -12.17 21.52 16.85
CA ALA A 353 -13.36 21.11 16.12
C ALA A 353 -14.41 20.42 16.97
N PHE A 354 -14.00 19.58 17.92
CA PHE A 354 -14.92 18.70 18.65
C PHE A 354 -15.09 19.05 20.13
N ALA A 355 -14.11 19.68 20.78
CA ALA A 355 -14.19 20.00 22.19
C ALA A 355 -14.60 21.46 22.48
N VAL A 356 -14.22 22.41 21.63
CA VAL A 356 -14.59 23.83 21.80
C VAL A 356 -16.11 24.05 21.66
N PRO A 357 -16.84 23.47 20.67
CA PRO A 357 -18.26 23.70 20.52
C PRO A 357 -19.11 23.36 21.76
N PRO A 358 -18.97 22.19 22.43
CA PRO A 358 -19.68 21.90 23.67
C PRO A 358 -19.35 22.89 24.79
N VAL A 359 -18.10 23.33 24.88
CA VAL A 359 -17.64 24.30 25.88
C VAL A 359 -18.20 25.71 25.60
N LEU A 360 -18.34 26.10 24.34
CA LEU A 360 -18.99 27.36 23.97
C LEU A 360 -20.46 27.40 24.37
N ALA A 361 -21.14 26.25 24.50
CA ALA A 361 -22.52 26.18 25.01
C ALA A 361 -22.63 26.65 26.46
N LEU A 362 -21.56 26.54 27.24
CA LEU A 362 -21.51 26.98 28.65
C LEU A 362 -21.72 28.49 28.81
N ARG A 363 -21.48 29.31 27.78
CA ARG A 363 -21.78 30.76 27.81
C ARG A 363 -23.25 31.10 28.03
N ARG A 364 -24.16 30.19 27.63
CA ARG A 364 -25.61 30.38 27.71
C ARG A 364 -26.24 29.84 29.00
N VAL A 365 -25.45 29.33 29.93
CA VAL A 365 -25.97 28.78 31.18
C VAL A 365 -26.66 29.92 32.01
N PRO A 366 -27.95 29.80 32.34
CA PRO A 366 -28.63 30.82 33.15
C PRO A 366 -28.20 30.72 34.63
N ALA A 367 -28.05 31.85 35.27
CA ALA A 367 -27.76 31.89 36.73
C ALA A 367 -28.83 31.18 37.55
N LEU A 368 -30.09 31.13 37.08
CA LEU A 368 -31.22 30.48 37.72
C LEU A 368 -31.00 28.95 37.94
N ARG A 369 -30.07 28.34 37.19
CA ARG A 369 -29.70 26.92 37.34
C ARG A 369 -29.16 26.59 38.75
N VAL A 370 -28.58 27.54 39.45
CA VAL A 370 -28.14 27.34 40.84
C VAL A 370 -29.31 26.99 41.75
N LEU A 371 -30.48 27.58 41.48
CA LEU A 371 -31.72 27.35 42.24
C LEU A 371 -32.57 26.22 41.68
N ARG A 372 -32.52 25.99 40.36
CA ARG A 372 -33.28 24.97 39.66
C ARG A 372 -32.37 24.16 38.72
N ARG A 373 -31.89 23.01 39.21
CA ARG A 373 -31.02 22.11 38.46
C ARG A 373 -31.68 21.47 37.23
N ASP A 374 -33.03 21.45 37.20
CA ASP A 374 -33.84 20.81 36.16
C ASP A 374 -34.04 21.68 34.90
N LEU A 375 -33.46 22.87 34.84
CA LEU A 375 -33.55 23.72 33.64
C LEU A 375 -32.70 23.12 32.51
N ASP A 376 -33.39 22.49 31.55
CA ASP A 376 -32.81 22.00 30.33
C ASP A 376 -32.27 23.20 29.51
N LEU A 377 -30.99 23.19 29.26
CA LEU A 377 -30.38 24.13 28.33
C LEU A 377 -30.84 23.76 26.90
N LYS A 378 -31.38 24.76 26.17
CA LYS A 378 -31.49 24.60 24.72
C LYS A 378 -30.09 24.36 24.20
N GLU A 379 -29.82 23.13 23.76
CA GLU A 379 -28.55 22.78 23.10
C GLU A 379 -28.28 23.81 21.99
N PRO A 380 -27.04 24.25 21.80
CA PRO A 380 -26.68 25.05 20.64
C PRO A 380 -27.17 24.33 19.39
N SER A 381 -27.60 25.09 18.38
CA SER A 381 -28.20 24.48 17.19
C SER A 381 -27.34 23.31 16.72
N ALA A 382 -27.91 22.10 16.78
CA ALA A 382 -27.19 20.87 16.43
C ALA A 382 -26.49 21.00 15.07
N ALA A 383 -27.10 21.79 14.17
CA ALA A 383 -26.56 22.12 12.87
C ALA A 383 -25.18 22.82 12.93
N LEU A 384 -24.98 23.81 13.83
CA LEU A 384 -23.70 24.52 13.94
C LEU A 384 -22.62 23.60 14.49
N LEU A 385 -22.95 22.73 15.46
CA LEU A 385 -22.02 21.75 15.99
C LEU A 385 -21.59 20.73 14.92
N VAL A 386 -22.56 20.25 14.14
CA VAL A 386 -22.32 19.32 13.04
C VAL A 386 -21.48 19.99 11.94
N LEU A 387 -21.76 21.25 11.58
CA LEU A 387 -20.99 21.98 10.56
C LEU A 387 -19.54 22.20 11.00
N LEU A 388 -19.30 22.59 12.25
CA LEU A 388 -17.93 22.77 12.78
C LEU A 388 -17.18 21.45 12.86
N ALA A 389 -17.86 20.38 13.29
CA ALA A 389 -17.30 19.05 13.34
C ALA A 389 -16.95 18.53 11.93
N LEU A 390 -17.88 18.65 10.99
CA LEU A 390 -17.65 18.26 9.58
C LEU A 390 -16.57 19.12 8.94
N GLY A 391 -16.57 20.44 9.15
CA GLY A 391 -15.56 21.33 8.60
C GLY A 391 -14.14 21.02 9.13
N GLY A 392 -13.99 20.84 10.43
CA GLY A 392 -12.71 20.47 11.04
C GLY A 392 -12.26 19.07 10.60
N PHE A 393 -13.20 18.15 10.49
CA PHE A 393 -12.90 16.81 10.01
C PHE A 393 -12.54 16.77 8.52
N SER A 394 -13.26 17.51 7.68
CA SER A 394 -12.92 17.66 6.25
C SER A 394 -11.52 18.25 6.05
N ALA A 395 -11.18 19.27 6.84
CA ALA A 395 -9.87 19.90 6.80
C ALA A 395 -8.75 18.91 7.19
N LEU A 396 -8.97 18.08 8.22
CA LEU A 396 -8.03 17.04 8.63
C LEU A 396 -7.88 15.95 7.57
N LEU A 397 -8.98 15.47 7.02
CA LEU A 397 -8.96 14.45 5.97
C LEU A 397 -8.25 14.98 4.71
N TRP A 398 -8.55 16.22 4.32
CA TRP A 398 -7.91 16.85 3.16
C TRP A 398 -6.40 17.02 3.37
N TRP A 399 -6.00 17.40 4.57
CA TRP A 399 -4.57 17.57 4.89
C TRP A 399 -3.82 16.24 4.97
N GLN A 400 -4.49 15.16 5.37
CA GLN A 400 -3.89 13.85 5.58
C GLN A 400 -4.00 12.93 4.34
N ALA A 401 -4.85 13.28 3.37
CA ALA A 401 -5.07 12.46 2.18
C ALA A 401 -4.04 12.77 1.10
N ASP A 402 -3.44 11.73 0.54
CA ASP A 402 -2.53 11.83 -0.60
C ASP A 402 -3.26 12.22 -1.89
N SER A 403 -4.59 11.98 -1.95
CA SER A 403 -5.42 12.33 -3.11
C SER A 403 -6.76 12.93 -2.70
N PRO A 404 -7.30 13.90 -3.46
CA PRO A 404 -8.63 14.47 -3.21
C PRO A 404 -9.76 13.43 -3.37
N GLU A 405 -9.57 12.42 -4.20
CA GLU A 405 -10.53 11.33 -4.42
C GLU A 405 -10.66 10.46 -3.16
N LEU A 406 -9.53 10.10 -2.55
CA LEU A 406 -9.50 9.36 -1.28
C LEU A 406 -10.19 10.14 -0.17
N ALA A 407 -9.85 11.44 -0.02
CA ALA A 407 -10.49 12.31 0.96
C ALA A 407 -12.00 12.41 0.73
N GLY A 408 -12.43 12.58 -0.52
CA GLY A 408 -13.83 12.68 -0.92
C GLY A 408 -14.62 11.39 -0.65
N ALA A 409 -14.06 10.24 -1.01
CA ALA A 409 -14.67 8.93 -0.77
C ALA A 409 -14.83 8.64 0.73
N MET A 410 -13.79 8.91 1.53
CA MET A 410 -13.83 8.74 2.99
C MET A 410 -14.83 9.69 3.66
N LEU A 411 -14.84 10.97 3.27
CA LEU A 411 -15.77 11.96 3.80
C LEU A 411 -17.23 11.62 3.43
N GLY A 412 -17.49 11.29 2.16
CA GLY A 412 -18.80 10.87 1.67
C GLY A 412 -19.30 9.61 2.37
N GLY A 413 -18.45 8.59 2.49
CA GLY A 413 -18.75 7.36 3.22
C GLY A 413 -19.05 7.59 4.69
N LEU A 414 -18.28 8.46 5.35
CA LEU A 414 -18.50 8.84 6.75
C LEU A 414 -19.84 9.54 6.96
N ILE A 415 -20.16 10.55 6.12
CA ILE A 415 -21.41 11.30 6.19
C ILE A 415 -22.60 10.38 5.92
N ALA A 416 -22.53 9.56 4.87
CA ALA A 416 -23.56 8.60 4.52
C ALA A 416 -23.80 7.60 5.66
N THR A 417 -22.72 7.03 6.21
CA THR A 417 -22.80 6.09 7.33
C THR A 417 -23.38 6.75 8.59
N PHE A 418 -22.95 7.97 8.90
CA PHE A 418 -23.50 8.70 10.04
C PHE A 418 -25.02 8.94 9.87
N ALA A 419 -25.45 9.35 8.69
CA ALA A 419 -26.88 9.57 8.38
C ALA A 419 -27.68 8.27 8.52
N VAL A 420 -27.17 7.15 7.98
CA VAL A 420 -27.81 5.83 8.09
C VAL A 420 -27.86 5.37 9.55
N LEU A 421 -26.77 5.49 10.31
CA LEU A 421 -26.73 5.14 11.73
C LEU A 421 -27.68 5.99 12.56
N ALA A 422 -27.75 7.30 12.29
CA ALA A 422 -28.68 8.19 12.97
C ALA A 422 -30.15 7.83 12.66
N LEU A 423 -30.45 7.55 11.39
CA LEU A 423 -31.78 7.12 10.95
C LEU A 423 -32.20 5.78 11.59
N LEU A 424 -31.30 4.78 11.56
CA LEU A 424 -31.56 3.46 12.14
C LEU A 424 -31.58 3.50 13.68
N GLY A 425 -30.72 4.34 14.28
CA GLY A 425 -30.79 4.62 15.73
C GLY A 425 -32.12 5.22 16.11
N PHE A 426 -32.62 6.17 15.31
CA PHE A 426 -33.97 6.73 15.51
C PHE A 426 -35.08 5.68 15.30
N ALA A 427 -34.96 4.87 14.23
CA ALA A 427 -35.92 3.76 13.98
C ALA A 427 -35.92 2.72 15.10
N LEU A 428 -34.73 2.40 15.65
CA LEU A 428 -34.61 1.53 16.85
C LEU A 428 -35.39 2.10 18.02
N VAL A 429 -35.15 3.38 18.35
CA VAL A 429 -35.85 4.06 19.46
C VAL A 429 -37.36 3.98 19.26
N ARG A 430 -37.86 4.26 18.06
CA ARG A 430 -39.28 4.22 17.73
C ARG A 430 -39.85 2.79 17.73
N GLY A 431 -39.11 1.84 17.16
CA GLY A 431 -39.45 0.42 17.14
C GLY A 431 -39.55 -0.17 18.56
N VAL A 432 -38.59 0.13 19.41
CA VAL A 432 -38.59 -0.29 20.81
C VAL A 432 -39.78 0.35 21.56
N ALA A 433 -40.09 1.62 21.29
CA ALA A 433 -41.25 2.28 21.90
C ALA A 433 -42.56 1.59 21.52
N LEU A 434 -42.73 1.16 20.27
CA LEU A 434 -43.91 0.42 19.78
C LEU A 434 -43.97 -1.01 20.31
N LEU A 435 -42.83 -1.69 20.46
CA LEU A 435 -42.76 -3.07 20.95
C LEU A 435 -42.87 -3.16 22.50
N ARG A 436 -42.60 -2.07 23.20
CA ARG A 436 -42.55 -1.99 24.67
C ARG A 436 -43.76 -2.63 25.36
N PRO A 437 -45.01 -2.48 24.89
CA PRO A 437 -46.19 -3.10 25.55
C PRO A 437 -46.16 -4.64 25.45
N ARG A 438 -45.51 -5.19 24.42
CA ARG A 438 -45.46 -6.63 24.15
C ARG A 438 -44.28 -7.35 24.83
N LEU A 439 -43.28 -6.61 25.32
CA LEU A 439 -42.07 -7.16 25.93
C LEU A 439 -42.36 -7.56 27.39
N ARG A 440 -41.89 -8.77 27.77
CA ARG A 440 -41.99 -9.32 29.15
C ARG A 440 -40.59 -9.58 29.73
N GLY A 441 -40.46 -9.58 31.05
CA GLY A 441 -39.22 -9.88 31.74
C GLY A 441 -38.19 -8.73 31.86
N PRO A 442 -36.94 -9.02 32.31
CA PRO A 442 -35.91 -8.02 32.58
C PRO A 442 -35.46 -7.20 31.34
N TRP A 443 -35.56 -7.79 30.12
CA TRP A 443 -35.25 -7.13 28.86
C TRP A 443 -36.08 -5.88 28.59
N ARG A 444 -37.34 -5.86 29.12
CA ARG A 444 -38.22 -4.72 28.98
C ARG A 444 -37.64 -3.45 29.58
N TYR A 445 -36.91 -3.56 30.69
CA TYR A 445 -36.30 -2.42 31.37
C TYR A 445 -35.10 -1.87 30.56
N GLY A 446 -34.23 -2.74 30.05
CA GLY A 446 -33.10 -2.33 29.22
C GLY A 446 -33.54 -1.67 27.92
N LEU A 447 -34.52 -2.28 27.22
CA LEU A 447 -35.02 -1.72 25.97
C LEU A 447 -35.89 -0.45 26.23
N ALA A 448 -36.54 -0.32 27.37
CA ALA A 448 -37.26 0.92 27.74
C ALA A 448 -36.30 2.11 27.89
N ASN A 449 -35.09 1.90 28.37
CA ASN A 449 -34.07 2.94 28.47
C ASN A 449 -33.66 3.48 27.09
N VAL A 450 -33.54 2.62 26.06
CA VAL A 450 -33.27 2.99 24.67
C VAL A 450 -34.29 4.02 24.19
N SER A 451 -35.58 3.80 24.47
CA SER A 451 -36.66 4.70 24.05
C SER A 451 -36.79 5.99 24.88
N ARG A 452 -36.44 5.94 26.18
CA ARG A 452 -36.47 7.13 27.05
C ARG A 452 -35.38 8.16 26.69
N ARG A 453 -34.25 7.69 26.15
CA ARG A 453 -33.05 8.50 25.88
C ARG A 453 -32.69 8.52 24.42
N ALA A 454 -33.65 8.86 23.58
CA ALA A 454 -33.53 8.81 22.15
C ALA A 454 -32.26 9.48 21.63
N ALA A 455 -31.97 10.71 22.03
CA ALA A 455 -30.81 11.47 21.56
C ALA A 455 -29.47 10.83 21.98
N THR A 456 -29.34 10.35 23.21
CA THR A 456 -28.15 9.68 23.73
C THR A 456 -27.96 8.34 23.07
N THR A 457 -29.03 7.58 22.85
CA THR A 457 -29.02 6.28 22.16
C THR A 457 -28.54 6.44 20.70
N VAL A 458 -29.12 7.38 19.96
CA VAL A 458 -28.70 7.66 18.56
C VAL A 458 -27.24 8.06 18.51
N ALA A 459 -26.80 8.94 19.43
CA ALA A 459 -25.40 9.34 19.49
C ALA A 459 -24.44 8.16 19.80
N GLN A 460 -24.86 7.24 20.70
CA GLN A 460 -24.06 6.05 21.03
C GLN A 460 -24.00 5.06 19.86
N VAL A 461 -25.13 4.78 19.19
CA VAL A 461 -25.18 3.91 18.01
C VAL A 461 -24.31 4.49 16.90
N SER A 462 -24.40 5.81 16.65
CA SER A 462 -23.61 6.47 15.63
C SER A 462 -22.10 6.44 15.94
N ALA A 463 -21.71 6.73 17.18
CA ALA A 463 -20.31 6.71 17.58
C ALA A 463 -19.71 5.29 17.53
N LEU A 464 -20.45 4.29 18.03
CA LEU A 464 -20.02 2.88 17.99
C LEU A 464 -19.96 2.37 16.54
N GLY A 465 -20.99 2.67 15.76
CA GLY A 465 -21.08 2.22 14.38
C GLY A 465 -20.00 2.84 13.48
N LEU A 466 -19.73 4.14 13.61
CA LEU A 466 -18.64 4.79 12.87
C LEU A 466 -17.27 4.23 13.23
N GLY A 467 -17.03 4.01 14.54
CA GLY A 467 -15.79 3.39 15.01
C GLY A 467 -15.60 1.98 14.47
N LEU A 468 -16.66 1.17 14.49
CA LEU A 468 -16.65 -0.18 13.92
C LEU A 468 -16.49 -0.16 12.40
N MET A 469 -17.20 0.73 11.69
CA MET A 469 -17.04 0.88 10.23
C MET A 469 -15.60 1.18 9.85
N ALA A 470 -14.97 2.14 10.53
CA ALA A 470 -13.60 2.53 10.26
C ALA A 470 -12.63 1.35 10.45
N LEU A 471 -12.80 0.56 11.52
CA LEU A 471 -11.99 -0.64 11.75
C LEU A 471 -12.26 -1.75 10.73
N LEU A 472 -13.51 -1.93 10.32
CA LEU A 472 -13.88 -2.94 9.31
C LEU A 472 -13.37 -2.59 7.93
N VAL A 473 -13.43 -1.32 7.51
CA VAL A 473 -12.83 -0.85 6.25
C VAL A 473 -11.34 -1.17 6.23
N LEU A 474 -10.64 -0.85 7.31
CA LEU A 474 -9.21 -1.15 7.42
C LEU A 474 -8.93 -2.66 7.39
N THR A 475 -9.78 -3.46 8.01
CA THR A 475 -9.69 -4.93 8.00
C THR A 475 -9.90 -5.48 6.59
N PHE A 476 -10.92 -5.00 5.88
CA PHE A 476 -11.25 -5.46 4.52
C PHE A 476 -10.13 -5.13 3.54
N VAL A 477 -9.68 -3.88 3.54
CA VAL A 477 -8.58 -3.43 2.67
C VAL A 477 -7.29 -4.21 2.97
N ARG A 478 -6.96 -4.42 4.27
CA ARG A 478 -5.80 -5.22 4.64
C ARG A 478 -5.90 -6.66 4.14
N THR A 479 -7.03 -7.30 4.37
CA THR A 479 -7.22 -8.73 4.00
C THR A 479 -7.14 -8.90 2.49
N ASP A 480 -7.79 -8.03 1.73
CA ASP A 480 -7.75 -8.07 0.27
C ASP A 480 -6.34 -7.77 -0.27
N LEU A 481 -5.64 -6.80 0.31
CA LEU A 481 -4.27 -6.45 -0.08
C LEU A 481 -3.30 -7.62 0.15
N LEU A 482 -3.36 -8.25 1.33
CA LEU A 482 -2.45 -9.35 1.68
C LEU A 482 -2.75 -10.64 0.90
N SER A 483 -4.02 -10.99 0.70
CA SER A 483 -4.38 -12.17 -0.08
C SER A 483 -3.91 -12.06 -1.52
N ARG A 484 -4.10 -10.91 -2.15
CA ARG A 484 -3.63 -10.67 -3.53
C ARG A 484 -2.12 -10.74 -3.67
N TRP A 485 -1.36 -10.28 -2.68
CA TRP A 485 0.09 -10.41 -2.71
C TRP A 485 0.54 -11.86 -2.59
N GLN A 486 -0.13 -12.65 -1.75
CA GLN A 486 0.17 -14.07 -1.62
C GLN A 486 -0.23 -14.86 -2.89
N ASP A 487 -1.36 -14.50 -3.48
CA ASP A 487 -1.86 -15.14 -4.71
C ASP A 487 -1.02 -14.74 -5.95
N ALA A 488 -0.49 -13.52 -5.98
CA ALA A 488 0.33 -13.03 -7.09
C ALA A 488 1.70 -13.73 -7.17
N LEU A 489 2.25 -14.24 -6.06
CA LEU A 489 3.58 -14.85 -6.00
C LEU A 489 3.51 -16.24 -5.34
N PRO A 490 2.87 -17.24 -5.95
CA PRO A 490 2.80 -18.59 -5.41
C PRO A 490 4.19 -19.19 -5.21
N ALA A 491 4.31 -20.15 -4.29
CA ALA A 491 5.59 -20.77 -3.95
C ALA A 491 6.24 -21.48 -5.14
N ASP A 492 5.43 -21.96 -6.08
CA ASP A 492 5.79 -22.66 -7.31
C ASP A 492 5.83 -21.75 -8.55
N ALA A 493 5.85 -20.41 -8.35
CA ALA A 493 5.99 -19.48 -9.47
C ALA A 493 7.22 -19.83 -10.31
N PRO A 494 7.14 -19.75 -11.64
CA PRO A 494 8.27 -20.04 -12.52
C PRO A 494 9.47 -19.17 -12.18
N ASN A 495 10.63 -19.77 -12.04
CA ASN A 495 11.88 -19.09 -11.70
C ASN A 495 12.97 -19.20 -12.77
N ARG A 496 12.68 -19.94 -13.86
CA ARG A 496 13.55 -20.05 -15.03
C ARG A 496 12.75 -19.88 -16.30
N PHE A 497 13.18 -18.96 -17.16
CA PHE A 497 12.68 -18.84 -18.52
C PHE A 497 13.66 -19.48 -19.49
N ILE A 498 13.13 -20.31 -20.37
CA ILE A 498 13.89 -20.91 -21.49
C ILE A 498 13.40 -20.26 -22.76
N ILE A 499 14.28 -19.52 -23.43
CA ILE A 499 13.97 -18.78 -24.65
C ILE A 499 14.78 -19.25 -25.84
N ASN A 500 14.39 -18.80 -27.04
CA ASN A 500 15.02 -19.13 -28.31
C ASN A 500 14.90 -20.63 -28.70
N VAL A 501 13.82 -21.28 -28.24
CA VAL A 501 13.52 -22.67 -28.59
C VAL A 501 13.05 -22.70 -30.04
N GLN A 502 13.85 -23.32 -30.93
CA GLN A 502 13.48 -23.44 -32.34
C GLN A 502 12.34 -24.48 -32.54
N PRO A 503 11.53 -24.36 -33.58
CA PRO A 503 10.39 -25.29 -33.80
C PRO A 503 10.79 -26.76 -33.77
N GLU A 504 11.96 -27.10 -34.30
CA GLU A 504 12.49 -28.47 -34.35
C GLU A 504 12.94 -29.00 -33.00
N GLN A 505 13.19 -28.08 -32.04
CA GLN A 505 13.62 -28.39 -30.68
C GLN A 505 12.47 -28.54 -29.69
N VAL A 506 11.25 -28.17 -30.06
CA VAL A 506 10.10 -28.19 -29.14
C VAL A 506 9.86 -29.58 -28.56
N ALA A 507 9.76 -30.59 -29.40
CA ALA A 507 9.51 -31.98 -28.96
C ALA A 507 10.72 -32.58 -28.21
N PRO A 508 11.99 -32.39 -28.65
CA PRO A 508 13.14 -32.83 -27.89
C PRO A 508 13.30 -32.12 -26.53
N LEU A 509 12.92 -30.85 -26.43
CA LEU A 509 12.98 -30.10 -25.17
C LEU A 509 11.92 -30.60 -24.18
N LYS A 510 10.67 -30.81 -24.65
CA LYS A 510 9.61 -31.40 -23.81
C LYS A 510 10.01 -32.74 -23.24
N ALA A 511 10.56 -33.62 -24.07
CA ALA A 511 11.07 -34.92 -23.62
C ALA A 511 12.20 -34.80 -22.58
N PHE A 512 13.11 -33.82 -22.78
CA PHE A 512 14.16 -33.55 -21.81
C PHE A 512 13.61 -33.03 -20.48
N LEU A 513 12.62 -32.14 -20.50
CA LEU A 513 11.99 -31.57 -19.30
C LEU A 513 11.23 -32.64 -18.53
N ASP A 514 10.53 -33.52 -19.21
CA ASP A 514 9.83 -34.68 -18.62
C ASP A 514 10.81 -35.65 -17.95
N ASP A 515 11.90 -36.00 -18.63
CA ASP A 515 13.00 -36.83 -18.07
C ASP A 515 13.62 -36.21 -16.83
N GLN A 516 13.64 -34.88 -16.73
CA GLN A 516 14.12 -34.15 -15.57
C GLN A 516 13.06 -33.99 -14.45
N GLY A 517 11.84 -34.51 -14.67
CA GLY A 517 10.74 -34.45 -13.69
C GLY A 517 10.10 -33.08 -13.55
N ILE A 518 10.20 -32.23 -14.59
CA ILE A 518 9.60 -30.88 -14.61
C ILE A 518 8.18 -30.90 -15.18
N GLY A 519 7.79 -32.00 -15.82
CA GLY A 519 6.48 -32.12 -16.49
C GLY A 519 6.49 -31.55 -17.90
N ASP A 520 5.30 -31.27 -18.45
CA ASP A 520 5.09 -30.73 -19.79
C ASP A 520 4.66 -29.26 -19.74
N PRO A 521 5.60 -28.32 -19.62
CA PRO A 521 5.27 -26.90 -19.58
C PRO A 521 4.80 -26.40 -20.93
N THR A 522 3.90 -25.42 -20.93
CA THR A 522 3.43 -24.78 -22.15
C THR A 522 4.55 -24.00 -22.81
N LEU A 523 4.77 -24.24 -24.11
CA LEU A 523 5.68 -23.46 -24.94
C LEU A 523 4.86 -22.47 -25.78
N TYR A 524 5.16 -21.19 -25.60
CA TYR A 524 4.50 -20.10 -26.31
C TYR A 524 5.34 -19.69 -27.52
N PRO A 525 4.76 -19.67 -28.74
CA PRO A 525 5.47 -19.15 -29.90
C PRO A 525 5.76 -17.65 -29.68
N MET A 526 6.91 -17.19 -30.13
CA MET A 526 7.33 -15.80 -30.03
C MET A 526 7.91 -15.32 -31.35
N ILE A 527 7.24 -14.36 -31.95
CA ILE A 527 7.61 -13.77 -33.23
C ILE A 527 7.73 -12.27 -33.08
N ARG A 528 8.81 -11.70 -33.59
CA ARG A 528 9.01 -10.25 -33.55
C ARG A 528 8.28 -9.60 -34.71
N GLY A 529 7.43 -8.63 -34.39
CA GLY A 529 6.69 -7.82 -35.34
C GLY A 529 6.81 -6.34 -35.05
N ARG A 530 7.02 -5.52 -36.04
CA ARG A 530 7.05 -4.07 -35.90
C ARG A 530 5.68 -3.49 -36.25
N LEU A 531 5.13 -2.63 -35.40
CA LEU A 531 3.92 -1.88 -35.69
C LEU A 531 4.14 -0.95 -36.88
N VAL A 532 3.30 -1.05 -37.93
CA VAL A 532 3.43 -0.23 -39.14
C VAL A 532 2.19 0.55 -39.51
N GLU A 533 0.98 0.03 -39.23
CA GLU A 533 -0.27 0.69 -39.60
C GLU A 533 -1.36 0.46 -38.56
N ARG A 534 -2.22 1.46 -38.38
CA ARG A 534 -3.51 1.35 -37.66
C ARG A 534 -4.62 1.82 -38.58
N ASN A 535 -5.60 0.98 -38.82
CA ASN A 535 -6.74 1.28 -39.68
C ASN A 535 -6.34 1.74 -41.10
N GLY A 536 -5.24 1.21 -41.64
CA GLY A 536 -4.67 1.58 -42.92
C GLY A 536 -3.86 2.87 -42.92
N THR A 537 -3.67 3.53 -41.79
CA THR A 537 -2.83 4.71 -41.64
C THR A 537 -1.48 4.30 -41.06
N PRO A 538 -0.34 4.68 -41.66
CA PRO A 538 0.97 4.41 -41.08
C PRO A 538 1.09 5.03 -39.68
N VAL A 539 1.75 4.30 -38.76
CA VAL A 539 1.99 4.70 -37.37
C VAL A 539 3.48 4.77 -37.11
N SER A 540 3.90 5.88 -36.51
CA SER A 540 5.27 6.12 -36.06
C SER A 540 5.28 6.79 -34.68
N GLY A 541 6.44 6.85 -34.03
CA GLY A 541 6.57 7.56 -32.77
C GLY A 541 6.26 9.07 -32.88
N ALA A 542 6.38 9.65 -34.07
CA ALA A 542 6.09 11.06 -34.31
C ALA A 542 4.58 11.42 -34.24
N ASP A 543 3.70 10.40 -34.32
CA ASP A 543 2.23 10.60 -34.26
C ASP A 543 1.72 10.80 -32.84
N PHE A 544 2.60 10.59 -31.83
CA PHE A 544 2.27 10.79 -30.40
C PHE A 544 2.90 12.08 -29.86
N ALA A 545 2.24 12.71 -28.91
CA ALA A 545 2.67 13.95 -28.33
C ALA A 545 4.06 13.86 -27.64
N GLU A 546 4.77 15.00 -27.54
CA GLU A 546 6.10 15.01 -26.91
C GLU A 546 6.05 14.68 -25.42
N ASP A 547 4.95 14.95 -24.75
CA ASP A 547 4.66 14.61 -23.35
C ASP A 547 4.19 13.14 -23.15
N GLU A 548 4.08 12.36 -24.25
CA GLU A 548 3.75 10.93 -24.22
C GLU A 548 4.96 10.04 -24.60
N PRO A 549 6.06 10.08 -23.87
CA PRO A 549 7.30 9.38 -24.26
C PRO A 549 7.14 7.85 -24.25
N ARG A 550 6.17 7.30 -23.49
CA ARG A 550 5.88 5.87 -23.47
C ARG A 550 5.22 5.42 -24.76
N ALA A 551 4.23 6.14 -25.26
CA ALA A 551 3.53 5.83 -26.50
C ALA A 551 4.49 5.88 -27.69
N ARG A 552 5.34 6.91 -27.78
CA ARG A 552 6.37 7.04 -28.81
C ARG A 552 7.32 5.85 -28.84
N ARG A 553 7.84 5.42 -27.69
CA ARG A 553 8.73 4.25 -27.61
C ARG A 553 8.04 2.95 -27.98
N LEU A 554 6.77 2.78 -27.56
CA LEU A 554 6.00 1.59 -27.89
C LEU A 554 5.70 1.50 -29.40
N ALA A 555 5.42 2.62 -30.05
CA ALA A 555 5.17 2.65 -31.48
C ALA A 555 6.41 2.33 -32.32
N GLU A 556 7.62 2.65 -31.84
CA GLU A 556 8.89 2.46 -32.57
C GLU A 556 9.56 1.10 -32.29
N ARG A 557 9.18 0.40 -31.22
CA ARG A 557 9.81 -0.87 -30.87
C ARG A 557 9.23 -2.05 -31.62
N GLU A 558 9.97 -3.16 -31.64
CA GLU A 558 9.43 -4.46 -32.03
C GLU A 558 8.55 -5.06 -30.90
N PHE A 559 7.43 -5.63 -31.28
CA PHE A 559 6.55 -6.38 -30.39
C PHE A 559 6.90 -7.88 -30.48
N ASN A 560 6.89 -8.53 -29.32
CA ASN A 560 6.85 -9.98 -29.28
C ASN A 560 5.38 -10.42 -29.42
N LEU A 561 5.02 -10.90 -30.60
CA LEU A 561 3.71 -11.46 -30.87
C LEU A 561 3.71 -12.94 -30.48
N SER A 562 2.63 -13.41 -29.92
CA SER A 562 2.44 -14.82 -29.53
C SER A 562 1.05 -15.31 -29.89
N SER A 563 0.79 -16.58 -29.68
CA SER A 563 -0.56 -17.16 -29.77
C SER A 563 -0.81 -18.12 -28.62
N ALA A 564 -2.06 -18.25 -28.26
CA ALA A 564 -2.54 -19.21 -27.26
C ALA A 564 -3.94 -19.68 -27.64
N ASP A 565 -4.19 -20.98 -27.47
CA ASP A 565 -5.55 -21.60 -27.62
C ASP A 565 -6.31 -21.47 -26.28
N VAL A 566 -5.62 -21.48 -25.17
CA VAL A 566 -6.16 -21.30 -23.81
C VAL A 566 -5.52 -20.09 -23.17
N LEU A 567 -6.34 -19.21 -22.66
CA LEU A 567 -5.87 -18.03 -21.93
C LEU A 567 -5.52 -18.45 -20.49
N GLY A 568 -4.32 -18.08 -20.03
CA GLY A 568 -3.86 -18.39 -18.68
C GLY A 568 -4.69 -17.69 -17.58
N ASP A 569 -4.64 -18.22 -16.35
CA ASP A 569 -5.35 -17.68 -15.17
C ASP A 569 -4.91 -16.26 -14.79
N ASP A 570 -3.75 -15.84 -15.29
CA ASP A 570 -3.16 -14.53 -15.11
C ASP A 570 -3.59 -13.51 -16.18
N ASN A 571 -4.57 -13.86 -17.00
CA ASN A 571 -5.17 -13.00 -18.01
C ASN A 571 -6.69 -12.96 -17.85
N GLU A 572 -7.28 -11.79 -17.80
CA GLU A 572 -8.73 -11.57 -17.73
C GLU A 572 -9.18 -10.73 -18.93
N VAL A 573 -10.21 -11.20 -19.68
CA VAL A 573 -10.78 -10.43 -20.79
C VAL A 573 -11.69 -9.34 -20.23
N VAL A 574 -11.28 -8.07 -20.39
CA VAL A 574 -12.01 -6.90 -19.89
C VAL A 574 -12.95 -6.30 -20.93
N ALA A 575 -12.68 -6.51 -22.22
CA ALA A 575 -13.56 -6.08 -23.31
C ALA A 575 -13.45 -7.02 -24.52
N GLY A 576 -14.55 -7.21 -25.24
CA GLY A 576 -14.63 -8.06 -26.43
C GLY A 576 -14.68 -9.56 -26.11
N THR A 577 -14.23 -10.39 -27.05
CA THR A 577 -14.32 -11.84 -26.98
C THR A 577 -13.01 -12.49 -27.46
N PHE A 578 -12.41 -13.33 -26.61
CA PHE A 578 -11.22 -14.10 -26.97
C PHE A 578 -11.65 -15.34 -27.83
N TRP A 579 -10.84 -15.73 -28.80
CA TRP A 579 -11.13 -16.84 -29.76
C TRP A 579 -11.02 -18.22 -29.14
N GLY A 580 -10.24 -18.42 -28.10
CA GLY A 580 -9.97 -19.69 -27.44
C GLY A 580 -10.72 -19.86 -26.12
N GLU A 581 -10.31 -20.88 -25.36
CA GLU A 581 -10.84 -21.13 -24.02
C GLU A 581 -10.15 -20.26 -22.96
N THR A 582 -10.87 -19.97 -21.87
CA THR A 582 -10.29 -19.37 -20.67
C THR A 582 -10.08 -20.47 -19.63
N ALA A 583 -8.94 -20.46 -18.93
CA ALA A 583 -8.54 -21.54 -18.04
C ALA A 583 -9.52 -21.80 -16.88
N ASP A 584 -10.25 -20.80 -16.44
CA ASP A 584 -11.20 -20.89 -15.32
C ASP A 584 -12.67 -21.13 -15.77
N GLY A 585 -12.92 -21.28 -17.07
CA GLY A 585 -14.25 -21.41 -17.62
C GLY A 585 -15.18 -20.21 -17.38
N ARG A 586 -14.67 -19.14 -16.79
CA ARG A 586 -15.37 -17.87 -16.58
C ARG A 586 -15.24 -17.04 -17.83
N GLY A 587 -15.98 -17.43 -18.84
CA GLY A 587 -16.00 -16.68 -20.08
C GLY A 587 -16.35 -15.24 -19.89
N GLN A 588 -15.46 -14.38 -20.36
CA GLN A 588 -15.76 -13.13 -21.02
C GLN A 588 -16.73 -12.18 -20.29
N ARG A 589 -16.19 -11.27 -19.51
CA ARG A 589 -16.95 -10.12 -18.99
C ARG A 589 -17.29 -9.06 -20.04
N GLY A 590 -16.71 -9.16 -21.25
CA GLY A 590 -16.97 -8.22 -22.33
C GLY A 590 -18.30 -8.50 -23.00
N SER A 591 -19.28 -7.59 -22.91
CA SER A 591 -20.59 -7.70 -23.55
C SER A 591 -20.59 -7.35 -25.04
N GLU A 592 -19.48 -6.86 -25.57
CA GLU A 592 -19.38 -6.34 -26.93
C GLU A 592 -18.61 -7.34 -27.82
N ARG A 593 -19.31 -8.04 -28.67
CA ARG A 593 -18.70 -8.97 -29.64
C ARG A 593 -18.37 -8.20 -30.91
N VAL A 594 -17.11 -8.19 -31.30
CA VAL A 594 -16.71 -7.70 -32.62
C VAL A 594 -16.97 -8.78 -33.64
N GLU A 595 -17.91 -8.56 -34.58
CA GLU A 595 -18.11 -9.47 -35.71
C GLU A 595 -16.97 -9.29 -36.71
N VAL A 596 -16.20 -10.35 -36.90
CA VAL A 596 -15.14 -10.41 -37.90
C VAL A 596 -15.53 -11.38 -39.01
N ALA A 597 -15.14 -11.08 -40.25
CA ALA A 597 -15.37 -11.96 -41.37
C ALA A 597 -14.59 -13.28 -41.17
N PRO A 598 -15.12 -14.44 -41.64
CA PRO A 598 -14.40 -15.69 -41.58
C PRO A 598 -13.02 -15.60 -42.24
N GLY A 599 -11.99 -16.07 -41.56
CA GLY A 599 -10.60 -16.00 -42.01
C GLY A 599 -9.87 -14.70 -41.73
N THR A 600 -10.49 -13.79 -40.97
CA THR A 600 -9.80 -12.57 -40.47
C THR A 600 -8.90 -12.95 -39.30
N VAL A 601 -7.67 -12.41 -39.30
CA VAL A 601 -6.74 -12.54 -38.17
C VAL A 601 -7.30 -11.78 -36.96
N GLU A 602 -7.47 -12.48 -35.86
CA GLU A 602 -7.92 -11.88 -34.60
C GLU A 602 -6.73 -11.52 -33.73
N LEU A 603 -6.83 -10.37 -33.03
CA LEU A 603 -5.84 -9.89 -32.09
C LEU A 603 -6.49 -9.72 -30.71
N SER A 604 -5.80 -10.22 -29.70
CA SER A 604 -6.08 -9.93 -28.29
C SER A 604 -4.97 -9.08 -27.72
N VAL A 605 -5.30 -7.89 -27.25
CA VAL A 605 -4.32 -6.91 -26.80
C VAL A 605 -4.42 -6.67 -25.30
N GLU A 606 -3.29 -6.36 -24.67
CA GLU A 606 -3.25 -5.98 -23.26
C GLU A 606 -3.80 -4.56 -23.10
N ASP A 607 -4.58 -4.33 -22.03
CA ASP A 607 -5.31 -3.08 -21.79
C ASP A 607 -4.40 -1.86 -21.63
N GLY A 608 -3.29 -1.98 -20.90
CA GLY A 608 -2.35 -0.86 -20.70
C GLY A 608 -1.65 -0.43 -21.99
N ILE A 609 -1.41 -1.36 -22.94
CA ILE A 609 -0.87 -1.00 -24.25
C ILE A 609 -1.97 -0.44 -25.16
N ALA A 610 -3.18 -0.99 -25.05
CA ALA A 610 -4.33 -0.48 -25.77
C ALA A 610 -4.63 0.97 -25.39
N GLU A 611 -4.64 1.28 -24.09
CA GLU A 611 -4.80 2.62 -23.58
C GLU A 611 -3.66 3.56 -24.04
N THR A 612 -2.40 3.12 -23.89
CA THR A 612 -1.23 3.95 -24.23
C THR A 612 -1.16 4.29 -25.72
N LEU A 613 -1.53 3.35 -26.62
CA LEU A 613 -1.53 3.55 -28.06
C LEU A 613 -2.90 3.97 -28.62
N GLY A 614 -3.88 4.15 -27.74
CA GLY A 614 -5.24 4.55 -28.10
C GLY A 614 -5.99 3.48 -28.91
N TRP A 615 -5.63 2.19 -28.79
CA TRP A 615 -6.28 1.09 -29.51
C TRP A 615 -7.65 0.79 -28.94
N ARG A 616 -8.57 0.39 -29.82
CA ARG A 616 -9.96 0.06 -29.44
C ARG A 616 -10.39 -1.27 -30.07
N LEU A 617 -11.43 -1.86 -29.52
CA LEU A 617 -12.08 -3.01 -30.16
C LEU A 617 -12.50 -2.65 -31.59
N GLY A 618 -12.25 -3.57 -32.52
CA GLY A 618 -12.51 -3.39 -33.94
C GLY A 618 -11.40 -2.67 -34.73
N ASP A 619 -10.39 -2.08 -34.08
CA ASP A 619 -9.25 -1.48 -34.80
C ASP A 619 -8.47 -2.59 -35.54
N ARG A 620 -8.04 -2.24 -36.75
CA ARG A 620 -7.17 -3.08 -37.57
C ARG A 620 -5.72 -2.65 -37.41
N ILE A 621 -4.91 -3.55 -36.85
CA ILE A 621 -3.49 -3.30 -36.60
C ILE A 621 -2.66 -4.14 -37.56
N THR A 622 -1.66 -3.53 -38.18
CA THR A 622 -0.74 -4.22 -39.09
C THR A 622 0.66 -4.25 -38.50
N PHE A 623 1.24 -5.44 -38.41
CA PHE A 623 2.62 -5.67 -38.03
C PHE A 623 3.45 -6.08 -39.24
N ASP A 624 4.68 -5.62 -39.34
CA ASP A 624 5.69 -6.13 -40.27
C ASP A 624 6.53 -7.19 -39.55
N ILE A 625 6.54 -8.40 -40.08
CA ILE A 625 7.29 -9.54 -39.57
C ILE A 625 8.31 -9.93 -40.65
N ALA A 626 9.52 -9.40 -40.52
CA ALA A 626 10.61 -9.66 -41.49
C ALA A 626 10.17 -9.48 -42.96
N GLY A 627 9.46 -8.40 -43.29
CA GLY A 627 8.97 -8.07 -44.60
C GLY A 627 7.60 -8.66 -44.95
N THR A 628 7.02 -9.49 -44.08
CA THR A 628 5.66 -10.01 -44.27
C THR A 628 4.69 -9.20 -43.42
N ARG A 629 3.64 -8.65 -44.02
CA ARG A 629 2.61 -7.87 -43.32
C ARG A 629 1.55 -8.80 -42.72
N LEU A 630 1.37 -8.75 -41.40
CA LEU A 630 0.31 -9.39 -40.66
C LEU A 630 -0.70 -8.32 -40.23
N ALA A 631 -1.87 -8.31 -40.82
CA ALA A 631 -2.95 -7.39 -40.46
C ALA A 631 -4.04 -8.15 -39.69
N GLY A 632 -4.35 -7.74 -38.48
CA GLY A 632 -5.39 -8.34 -37.65
C GLY A 632 -6.33 -7.33 -37.04
N THR A 633 -7.50 -7.76 -36.62
CA THR A 633 -8.54 -6.94 -35.98
C THR A 633 -8.53 -7.23 -34.47
N ILE A 634 -8.58 -6.22 -33.64
CA ILE A 634 -8.69 -6.36 -32.19
C ILE A 634 -10.08 -6.85 -31.84
N THR A 635 -10.19 -8.10 -31.39
CA THR A 635 -11.45 -8.74 -30.98
C THR A 635 -11.59 -8.82 -29.47
N SER A 636 -10.48 -8.70 -28.72
CA SER A 636 -10.50 -8.66 -27.26
C SER A 636 -9.40 -7.79 -26.67
N ILE A 637 -9.72 -7.17 -25.55
CA ILE A 637 -8.77 -6.47 -24.69
C ILE A 637 -8.73 -7.24 -23.37
N ARG A 638 -7.53 -7.50 -22.88
CA ARG A 638 -7.31 -8.31 -21.67
C ARG A 638 -6.42 -7.59 -20.67
N GLU A 639 -6.74 -7.72 -19.41
CA GLU A 639 -5.88 -7.36 -18.29
C GLU A 639 -4.90 -8.51 -18.04
N VAL A 640 -3.62 -8.18 -17.88
CA VAL A 640 -2.52 -9.13 -17.69
C VAL A 640 -1.87 -8.92 -16.33
N SER A 641 -1.86 -9.95 -15.49
CA SER A 641 -1.13 -9.95 -14.23
C SER A 641 0.35 -10.21 -14.47
N TRP A 642 1.11 -9.15 -14.75
CA TRP A 642 2.56 -9.25 -14.99
C TRP A 642 3.35 -9.74 -13.78
N GLU A 643 2.76 -9.62 -12.57
CA GLU A 643 3.35 -10.10 -11.32
C GLU A 643 3.35 -11.64 -11.18
N SER A 644 2.65 -12.35 -12.04
CA SER A 644 2.63 -13.84 -12.07
C SER A 644 3.96 -14.48 -12.45
N PHE A 645 4.86 -13.72 -13.06
CA PHE A 645 6.10 -14.22 -13.67
C PHE A 645 5.91 -15.36 -14.67
N ARG A 646 4.73 -15.45 -15.27
CA ARG A 646 4.45 -16.37 -16.39
C ARG A 646 4.76 -15.67 -17.72
N PRO A 647 5.07 -16.41 -18.80
CA PRO A 647 5.22 -15.83 -20.14
C PRO A 647 3.95 -15.15 -20.58
N ASN A 648 3.97 -13.82 -20.68
CA ASN A 648 2.87 -13.00 -21.14
C ASN A 648 3.31 -12.09 -22.28
N PHE A 649 2.35 -11.69 -23.11
CA PHE A 649 2.61 -10.91 -24.31
C PHE A 649 1.61 -9.76 -24.40
N PHE A 650 2.06 -8.63 -24.91
CA PHE A 650 1.18 -7.48 -25.13
C PHE A 650 0.12 -7.74 -26.21
N VAL A 651 0.47 -8.56 -27.21
CA VAL A 651 -0.42 -8.90 -28.32
C VAL A 651 -0.39 -10.41 -28.53
N LEU A 652 -1.55 -11.03 -28.44
CA LEU A 652 -1.79 -12.38 -28.90
C LEU A 652 -2.48 -12.33 -30.27
N VAL A 653 -2.11 -13.23 -31.12
CA VAL A 653 -2.64 -13.40 -32.48
C VAL A 653 -3.32 -14.76 -32.56
N SER A 654 -4.42 -14.87 -33.28
CA SER A 654 -5.11 -16.14 -33.46
C SER A 654 -4.17 -17.24 -34.04
N PRO A 655 -4.18 -18.47 -33.52
CA PRO A 655 -3.20 -19.51 -33.85
C PRO A 655 -3.05 -19.80 -35.33
N GLU A 656 -4.14 -19.76 -36.08
CA GLU A 656 -4.16 -20.00 -37.53
C GLU A 656 -3.26 -19.01 -38.31
N ALA A 657 -3.24 -17.75 -37.84
CA ALA A 657 -2.44 -16.69 -38.45
C ALA A 657 -0.94 -16.80 -38.13
N MET A 658 -0.58 -17.46 -37.03
CA MET A 658 0.79 -17.75 -36.67
C MET A 658 1.36 -18.98 -37.38
N ALA A 659 0.49 -19.85 -37.94
CA ALA A 659 0.91 -21.02 -38.65
C ALA A 659 1.66 -20.66 -39.95
N GLY A 660 2.91 -21.09 -40.02
CA GLY A 660 3.79 -20.82 -41.17
C GLY A 660 4.72 -19.61 -41.00
N LEU A 661 4.57 -18.81 -39.94
CA LEU A 661 5.55 -17.80 -39.60
C LEU A 661 6.73 -18.44 -38.84
N ARG A 662 7.94 -18.04 -39.21
CA ARG A 662 9.15 -18.55 -38.53
C ARG A 662 9.40 -17.72 -37.25
N GLY A 663 9.48 -18.40 -36.13
CA GLY A 663 9.75 -17.78 -34.82
C GLY A 663 10.41 -18.79 -33.89
N SER A 664 10.77 -18.33 -32.72
CA SER A 664 11.20 -19.19 -31.62
C SER A 664 10.05 -19.38 -30.63
N SER A 665 10.21 -20.28 -29.68
CA SER A 665 9.29 -20.43 -28.56
C SER A 665 9.97 -20.07 -27.24
N ILE A 666 9.14 -19.68 -26.26
CA ILE A 666 9.53 -19.41 -24.88
C ILE A 666 8.70 -20.29 -23.96
N THR A 667 9.31 -20.78 -22.89
CA THR A 667 8.59 -21.42 -21.78
C THR A 667 9.18 -20.94 -20.44
N ALA A 668 8.39 -21.09 -19.38
CA ALA A 668 8.83 -20.84 -18.03
C ALA A 668 8.59 -22.08 -17.17
N ILE A 669 9.54 -22.40 -16.32
CA ILE A 669 9.52 -23.56 -15.44
C ILE A 669 9.88 -23.17 -14.02
N HIS A 670 9.34 -23.91 -13.06
CA HIS A 670 9.80 -23.83 -11.67
C HIS A 670 10.88 -24.90 -11.42
N LEU A 671 12.07 -24.45 -11.03
CA LEU A 671 13.19 -25.32 -10.69
C LEU A 671 13.47 -25.20 -9.19
N PRO A 672 13.38 -26.31 -8.41
CA PRO A 672 13.73 -26.28 -7.00
C PRO A 672 15.18 -25.87 -6.76
N ALA A 673 15.44 -25.24 -5.60
CA ALA A 673 16.78 -24.82 -5.21
C ALA A 673 17.77 -25.98 -5.21
N GLY A 674 19.04 -25.76 -5.61
CA GLY A 674 20.10 -26.77 -5.62
C GLY A 674 20.21 -27.61 -6.89
N ARG A 675 19.40 -27.33 -7.93
CA ARG A 675 19.49 -28.00 -9.23
C ARG A 675 20.27 -27.21 -10.28
N ASP A 676 21.43 -26.68 -9.91
CA ASP A 676 22.35 -25.95 -10.82
C ASP A 676 22.89 -26.84 -11.97
N ASP A 677 22.85 -28.17 -11.79
CA ASP A 677 23.17 -29.16 -12.81
C ASP A 677 22.21 -29.15 -14.00
N PHE A 678 20.95 -28.80 -13.78
CA PHE A 678 19.92 -28.74 -14.83
C PHE A 678 20.32 -27.74 -15.94
N THR A 679 20.71 -26.53 -15.59
CA THR A 679 21.10 -25.50 -16.57
C THR A 679 22.30 -25.93 -17.40
N ARG A 680 23.28 -26.64 -16.80
CA ARG A 680 24.42 -27.18 -17.54
C ARG A 680 23.99 -28.29 -18.50
N ALA A 681 23.21 -29.26 -18.02
CA ALA A 681 22.70 -30.35 -18.85
C ALA A 681 21.83 -29.85 -20.01
N LEU A 682 21.03 -28.83 -19.79
CA LEU A 682 20.22 -28.17 -20.82
C LEU A 682 21.11 -27.50 -21.89
N ASN A 683 22.12 -26.72 -21.44
CA ASN A 683 23.03 -26.01 -22.36
C ASN A 683 23.94 -26.95 -23.13
N ASP A 684 24.37 -28.06 -22.54
CA ASP A 684 25.18 -29.07 -23.22
C ASP A 684 24.37 -29.79 -24.32
N ARG A 685 23.04 -29.96 -24.11
CA ARG A 685 22.17 -30.60 -25.10
C ARG A 685 21.64 -29.64 -26.16
N PHE A 686 21.38 -28.40 -25.79
CA PHE A 686 20.78 -27.37 -26.63
C PHE A 686 21.58 -26.07 -26.54
N ALA A 687 22.64 -25.98 -27.31
CA ALA A 687 23.64 -24.89 -27.21
C ALA A 687 23.10 -23.48 -27.57
N ASN A 688 21.98 -23.42 -28.31
CA ASN A 688 21.36 -22.17 -28.73
C ASN A 688 20.29 -21.65 -27.75
N LEU A 689 19.86 -22.46 -26.79
CA LEU A 689 18.86 -22.02 -25.82
C LEU A 689 19.49 -21.07 -24.80
N SER A 690 18.70 -20.12 -24.40
CA SER A 690 19.09 -19.20 -23.33
C SER A 690 18.18 -19.41 -22.12
N VAL A 691 18.78 -19.63 -20.97
CA VAL A 691 18.07 -19.77 -19.67
C VAL A 691 18.22 -18.48 -18.89
N ILE A 692 17.10 -17.82 -18.64
CA ILE A 692 17.06 -16.65 -17.78
C ILE A 692 16.71 -17.12 -16.37
N ASP A 693 17.60 -16.89 -15.43
CA ASP A 693 17.41 -17.19 -14.01
C ASP A 693 16.85 -15.97 -13.30
N ILE A 694 15.62 -16.07 -12.81
CA ILE A 694 14.96 -14.98 -12.07
C ILE A 694 14.76 -15.31 -10.58
N ASP A 695 15.40 -16.36 -10.09
CA ASP A 695 15.22 -16.82 -8.70
C ASP A 695 15.64 -15.76 -7.67
N ALA A 696 16.78 -15.10 -7.92
CA ALA A 696 17.24 -14.01 -7.07
C ALA A 696 16.24 -12.84 -7.05
N ILE A 697 15.61 -12.57 -8.18
CA ILE A 697 14.61 -11.49 -8.34
C ILE A 697 13.34 -11.86 -7.59
N LEU A 698 12.82 -13.08 -7.80
CA LEU A 698 11.66 -13.59 -7.09
C LEU A 698 11.86 -13.56 -5.57
N THR A 699 13.04 -13.98 -5.13
CA THR A 699 13.41 -13.96 -3.70
C THR A 699 13.41 -12.51 -3.18
N GLN A 700 13.98 -11.57 -3.92
CA GLN A 700 13.99 -10.16 -3.55
C GLN A 700 12.57 -9.58 -3.50
N VAL A 701 11.74 -9.84 -4.52
CA VAL A 701 10.35 -9.36 -4.55
C VAL A 701 9.54 -9.92 -3.39
N ARG A 702 9.68 -11.24 -3.12
CA ARG A 702 9.02 -11.89 -1.97
C ARG A 702 9.47 -11.28 -0.65
N SER A 703 10.78 -11.11 -0.44
CA SER A 703 11.29 -10.52 0.80
C SER A 703 10.79 -9.08 1.01
N THR A 704 10.71 -8.29 -0.06
CA THR A 704 10.16 -6.93 -0.01
C THR A 704 8.66 -6.94 0.30
N ALA A 705 7.91 -7.85 -0.32
CA ALA A 705 6.48 -8.01 -0.05
C ALA A 705 6.21 -8.43 1.40
N ASP A 706 6.99 -9.37 1.94
CA ASP A 706 6.89 -9.82 3.34
C ASP A 706 7.22 -8.69 4.32
N GLN A 707 8.24 -7.88 4.01
CA GLN A 707 8.59 -6.70 4.82
C GLN A 707 7.45 -5.69 4.84
N VAL A 708 6.89 -5.34 3.68
CA VAL A 708 5.76 -4.42 3.57
C VAL A 708 4.54 -5.00 4.29
N SER A 709 4.24 -6.29 4.13
CA SER A 709 3.16 -6.97 4.83
C SER A 709 3.29 -6.86 6.35
N THR A 710 4.50 -7.07 6.88
CA THR A 710 4.77 -6.95 8.32
C THR A 710 4.53 -5.52 8.84
N VAL A 711 4.93 -4.50 8.08
CA VAL A 711 4.67 -3.09 8.43
C VAL A 711 3.18 -2.79 8.41
N VAL A 712 2.47 -3.23 7.37
CA VAL A 712 1.01 -3.09 7.24
C VAL A 712 0.30 -3.75 8.42
N GLU A 713 0.74 -4.95 8.82
CA GLU A 713 0.18 -5.65 9.99
C GLU A 713 0.45 -4.90 11.30
N ALA A 714 1.65 -4.40 11.51
CA ALA A 714 1.98 -3.62 12.69
C ALA A 714 1.10 -2.38 12.82
N VAL A 715 0.93 -1.63 11.73
CA VAL A 715 0.04 -0.46 11.68
C VAL A 715 -1.41 -0.84 11.92
N PHE A 716 -1.88 -1.94 11.33
CA PHE A 716 -3.22 -2.47 11.54
C PHE A 716 -3.49 -2.79 13.01
N TYR A 717 -2.58 -3.50 13.69
CA TYR A 717 -2.75 -3.83 15.11
C TYR A 717 -2.75 -2.59 16.02
N VAL A 718 -1.93 -1.58 15.69
CA VAL A 718 -1.94 -0.29 16.41
C VAL A 718 -3.29 0.41 16.22
N ALA A 719 -3.81 0.47 15.00
CA ALA A 719 -5.11 1.06 14.70
C ALA A 719 -6.26 0.29 15.37
N LEU A 720 -6.20 -1.04 15.39
CA LEU A 720 -7.17 -1.90 16.05
C LEU A 720 -7.19 -1.67 17.57
N LEU A 721 -6.01 -1.61 18.18
CA LEU A 721 -5.87 -1.31 19.61
C LEU A 721 -6.44 0.07 19.95
N ALA A 722 -6.10 1.07 19.15
CA ALA A 722 -6.62 2.43 19.28
C ALA A 722 -8.14 2.44 19.18
N GLY A 723 -8.72 1.76 18.19
CA GLY A 723 -10.15 1.62 18.01
C GLY A 723 -10.85 0.96 19.20
N ALA A 724 -10.28 -0.13 19.71
CA ALA A 724 -10.80 -0.80 20.90
C ALA A 724 -10.82 0.11 22.14
N LEU A 725 -9.74 0.88 22.34
CA LEU A 725 -9.66 1.83 23.44
C LEU A 725 -10.65 2.99 23.29
N VAL A 726 -10.86 3.48 22.08
CA VAL A 726 -11.87 4.51 21.78
C VAL A 726 -13.27 3.99 22.05
N LEU A 727 -13.59 2.76 21.64
CA LEU A 727 -14.87 2.14 21.92
C LEU A 727 -15.10 1.98 23.42
N LEU A 728 -14.07 1.58 24.19
CA LEU A 728 -14.15 1.52 25.67
C LEU A 728 -14.39 2.90 26.28
N ALA A 729 -13.74 3.94 25.79
CA ALA A 729 -13.97 5.33 26.22
C ALA A 729 -15.39 5.80 25.90
N ALA A 730 -15.92 5.45 24.72
CA ALA A 730 -17.27 5.77 24.30
C ALA A 730 -18.33 5.17 25.23
N VAL A 731 -18.18 3.89 25.56
CA VAL A 731 -19.09 3.21 26.53
C VAL A 731 -18.88 3.79 27.93
N GLY A 732 -17.66 4.10 28.33
CA GLY A 732 -17.33 4.70 29.63
C GLY A 732 -17.93 6.08 29.85
N ALA A 733 -18.17 6.84 28.80
CA ALA A 733 -18.77 8.18 28.88
C ALA A 733 -20.21 8.19 29.45
N SER A 734 -20.93 7.07 29.36
CA SER A 734 -22.30 6.94 29.87
C SER A 734 -22.39 6.35 31.30
N GLN A 735 -21.25 6.08 31.95
CA GLN A 735 -21.22 5.37 33.25
C GLN A 735 -21.94 6.11 34.36
N ASP A 736 -21.74 7.43 34.52
CA ASP A 736 -22.27 8.23 35.63
C ASP A 736 -23.82 8.23 35.64
N GLU A 737 -24.41 8.28 34.47
CA GLU A 737 -25.85 8.24 34.30
C GLU A 737 -26.42 6.86 34.59
N ARG A 738 -25.72 5.81 34.20
CA ARG A 738 -26.10 4.42 34.48
C ARG A 738 -25.95 4.06 35.95
N LEU A 739 -24.99 4.67 36.65
CA LEU A 739 -24.85 4.52 38.11
C LEU A 739 -26.11 4.99 38.85
N ARG A 740 -26.65 6.17 38.47
CA ARG A 740 -27.86 6.72 39.06
C ARG A 740 -29.07 5.83 38.82
N GLU A 741 -29.25 5.36 37.58
CA GLU A 741 -30.37 4.45 37.26
C GLU A 741 -30.26 3.11 37.96
N GLY A 742 -29.05 2.54 37.98
CA GLY A 742 -28.81 1.30 38.70
C GLY A 742 -29.08 1.40 40.17
N ALA A 743 -28.72 2.53 40.80
CA ALA A 743 -29.05 2.80 42.20
C ALA A 743 -30.57 2.87 42.44
N VAL A 744 -31.32 3.62 41.61
CA VAL A 744 -32.79 3.70 41.70
C VAL A 744 -33.43 2.34 41.51
N MET A 745 -33.00 1.54 40.52
CA MET A 745 -33.55 0.20 40.33
C MET A 745 -33.29 -0.73 41.50
N ARG A 746 -32.09 -0.63 42.13
CA ARG A 746 -31.77 -1.42 43.34
C ARG A 746 -32.57 -1.02 44.56
N THR A 747 -32.84 0.26 44.78
CA THR A 747 -33.69 0.74 45.87
C THR A 747 -35.14 0.27 45.72
N LEU A 748 -35.59 0.09 44.45
CA LEU A 748 -36.90 -0.48 44.14
C LEU A 748 -36.95 -2.02 44.19
N GLY A 749 -35.86 -2.68 44.68
CA GLY A 749 -35.80 -4.12 44.86
C GLY A 749 -35.27 -4.93 43.66
N GLY A 750 -34.69 -4.27 42.64
CA GLY A 750 -34.10 -4.95 41.51
C GLY A 750 -32.85 -5.77 41.86
N SER A 751 -32.80 -7.05 41.46
CA SER A 751 -31.65 -7.93 41.70
C SER A 751 -30.47 -7.60 40.75
N ARG A 752 -29.24 -7.93 41.17
CA ARG A 752 -28.03 -7.77 40.33
C ARG A 752 -28.18 -8.50 39.00
N ARG A 753 -28.83 -9.67 38.96
CA ARG A 753 -29.05 -10.45 37.73
C ARG A 753 -30.01 -9.72 36.77
N GLN A 754 -31.08 -9.11 37.32
CA GLN A 754 -32.02 -8.33 36.52
C GLN A 754 -31.37 -7.09 35.90
N LEU A 755 -30.51 -6.37 36.63
CA LEU A 755 -29.74 -5.26 36.13
C LEU A 755 -28.77 -5.69 35.02
N ARG A 756 -28.04 -6.80 35.23
CA ARG A 756 -27.10 -7.34 34.18
C ARG A 756 -27.84 -7.70 32.90
N LEU A 757 -28.98 -8.39 33.00
CA LEU A 757 -29.78 -8.77 31.83
C LEU A 757 -30.38 -7.56 31.12
N ALA A 758 -30.80 -6.55 31.86
CA ALA A 758 -31.32 -5.31 31.28
C ALA A 758 -30.21 -4.56 30.50
N GLN A 759 -29.02 -4.43 31.10
CA GLN A 759 -27.88 -3.80 30.46
C GLN A 759 -27.36 -4.62 29.25
N ALA A 760 -27.29 -5.94 29.37
CA ALA A 760 -26.91 -6.82 28.27
C ALA A 760 -27.87 -6.69 27.08
N GLY A 761 -29.20 -6.61 27.35
CA GLY A 761 -30.19 -6.40 26.30
C GLY A 761 -30.06 -5.04 25.61
N GLU A 762 -29.77 -4.00 26.37
CA GLU A 762 -29.49 -2.68 25.79
C GLU A 762 -28.25 -2.69 24.92
N PHE A 763 -27.09 -3.18 25.41
CA PHE A 763 -25.84 -3.23 24.66
C PHE A 763 -25.94 -4.19 23.46
N ALA A 764 -26.69 -5.29 23.59
CA ALA A 764 -26.92 -6.18 22.46
C ALA A 764 -27.69 -5.50 21.33
N ALA A 765 -28.75 -4.75 21.66
CA ALA A 765 -29.52 -4.01 20.66
C ALA A 765 -28.66 -2.91 19.98
N LEU A 766 -27.94 -2.13 20.78
CA LEU A 766 -27.03 -1.09 20.27
C LEU A 766 -25.93 -1.68 19.41
N GLY A 767 -25.27 -2.74 19.90
CA GLY A 767 -24.15 -3.39 19.22
C GLY A 767 -24.56 -4.10 17.94
N LEU A 768 -25.73 -4.75 17.92
CA LEU A 768 -26.25 -5.43 16.73
C LEU A 768 -26.53 -4.43 15.59
N ILE A 769 -27.21 -3.34 15.90
CA ILE A 769 -27.53 -2.31 14.88
C ILE A 769 -26.26 -1.60 14.44
N ALA A 770 -25.43 -1.16 15.38
CA ALA A 770 -24.17 -0.50 15.06
C ALA A 770 -23.25 -1.43 14.24
N GLY A 771 -23.13 -2.70 14.62
CA GLY A 771 -22.32 -3.70 13.93
C GLY A 771 -22.83 -4.04 12.53
N LEU A 772 -24.15 -4.23 12.35
CA LEU A 772 -24.76 -4.53 11.05
C LEU A 772 -24.58 -3.37 10.07
N VAL A 773 -24.89 -2.14 10.51
CA VAL A 773 -24.74 -0.95 9.65
C VAL A 773 -23.27 -0.69 9.35
N ALA A 774 -22.41 -0.83 10.35
CA ALA A 774 -20.96 -0.69 10.15
C ALA A 774 -20.42 -1.70 9.14
N ALA A 775 -20.87 -2.96 9.19
CA ALA A 775 -20.45 -3.99 8.25
C ALA A 775 -20.92 -3.69 6.82
N ILE A 776 -22.19 -3.33 6.63
CA ILE A 776 -22.72 -2.95 5.31
C ILE A 776 -21.99 -1.71 4.77
N ALA A 777 -21.86 -0.67 5.58
CA ALA A 777 -21.17 0.56 5.18
C ALA A 777 -19.70 0.33 4.88
N ALA A 778 -19.02 -0.50 5.67
CA ALA A 778 -17.61 -0.86 5.42
C ALA A 778 -17.45 -1.65 4.13
N THR A 779 -18.37 -2.59 3.84
CA THR A 779 -18.34 -3.36 2.59
C THR A 779 -18.52 -2.45 1.36
N VAL A 780 -19.48 -1.53 1.41
CA VAL A 780 -19.70 -0.56 0.31
C VAL A 780 -18.51 0.38 0.16
N LEU A 781 -18.02 0.94 1.27
CA LEU A 781 -16.89 1.89 1.23
C LEU A 781 -15.59 1.20 0.79
N ALA A 782 -15.33 -0.02 1.28
CA ALA A 782 -14.18 -0.80 0.84
C ALA A 782 -14.25 -1.10 -0.67
N GLY A 783 -15.44 -1.41 -1.20
CA GLY A 783 -15.64 -1.60 -2.63
C GLY A 783 -15.37 -0.34 -3.46
N VAL A 784 -15.84 0.82 -3.00
CA VAL A 784 -15.57 2.11 -3.65
C VAL A 784 -14.07 2.42 -3.61
N LEU A 785 -13.41 2.21 -2.47
CA LEU A 785 -11.98 2.43 -2.32
C LEU A 785 -11.16 1.47 -3.17
N ALA A 786 -11.54 0.19 -3.20
CA ALA A 786 -10.89 -0.81 -4.04
C ALA A 786 -10.97 -0.41 -5.53
N ALA A 787 -12.17 -0.08 -6.02
CA ALA A 787 -12.40 0.21 -7.44
C ALA A 787 -11.88 1.58 -7.90
N GLN A 788 -11.97 2.63 -7.06
CA GLN A 788 -11.65 4.00 -7.49
C GLN A 788 -10.30 4.53 -7.00
N VAL A 789 -9.75 3.94 -5.93
CA VAL A 789 -8.53 4.45 -5.30
C VAL A 789 -7.38 3.46 -5.41
N LEU A 790 -7.68 2.16 -5.31
CA LEU A 790 -6.65 1.12 -5.31
C LEU A 790 -6.54 0.39 -6.66
N ASP A 791 -7.42 0.67 -7.60
CA ASP A 791 -7.54 -0.03 -8.90
C ASP A 791 -7.55 -1.56 -8.75
N LEU A 792 -8.36 -2.03 -7.79
CA LEU A 792 -8.49 -3.44 -7.49
C LEU A 792 -9.89 -3.94 -7.88
N PRO A 793 -10.03 -5.06 -8.61
CA PRO A 793 -11.31 -5.73 -8.80
C PRO A 793 -11.84 -6.16 -7.43
N TRP A 794 -13.09 -5.80 -7.12
CA TRP A 794 -13.67 -6.03 -5.81
C TRP A 794 -14.92 -6.92 -5.91
N ALA A 795 -15.01 -7.88 -5.01
CA ALA A 795 -16.20 -8.69 -4.80
C ALA A 795 -16.65 -8.62 -3.34
N PRO A 796 -17.96 -8.46 -3.05
CA PRO A 796 -18.45 -8.38 -1.69
C PRO A 796 -18.26 -9.71 -0.94
N ASP A 797 -17.49 -9.69 0.15
CA ASP A 797 -17.35 -10.83 1.05
C ASP A 797 -18.41 -10.74 2.17
N PHE A 798 -19.51 -11.49 1.98
CA PHE A 798 -20.61 -11.54 2.97
C PHE A 798 -20.20 -12.26 4.27
N ALA A 799 -19.25 -13.19 4.21
CA ALA A 799 -18.78 -13.88 5.41
C ALA A 799 -17.99 -12.93 6.31
N LEU A 800 -17.12 -12.11 5.71
CA LEU A 800 -16.36 -11.09 6.42
C LEU A 800 -17.28 -9.99 6.97
N ALA A 801 -18.33 -9.60 6.24
CA ALA A 801 -19.35 -8.68 6.72
C ALA A 801 -20.13 -9.25 7.92
N ALA A 802 -20.51 -10.53 7.87
CA ALA A 802 -21.22 -11.20 8.97
C ALA A 802 -20.33 -11.34 10.23
N THR A 803 -19.03 -11.70 10.05
CA THR A 803 -18.08 -11.75 11.17
C THR A 803 -17.86 -10.37 11.77
N GLY A 804 -17.78 -9.32 10.95
CA GLY A 804 -17.68 -7.93 11.41
C GLY A 804 -18.88 -7.48 12.22
N ALA A 805 -20.10 -7.80 11.78
CA ALA A 805 -21.32 -7.53 12.53
C ALA A 805 -21.36 -8.30 13.87
N GLY A 806 -20.94 -9.55 13.87
CA GLY A 806 -20.79 -10.38 15.07
C GLY A 806 -19.76 -9.83 16.04
N ALA A 807 -18.61 -9.44 15.55
CA ALA A 807 -17.56 -8.79 16.34
C ALA A 807 -18.06 -7.49 16.99
N GLY A 808 -18.80 -6.66 16.24
CA GLY A 808 -19.42 -5.44 16.77
C GLY A 808 -20.37 -5.71 17.93
N LEU A 809 -21.21 -6.73 17.81
CA LEU A 809 -22.11 -7.18 18.89
C LEU A 809 -21.30 -7.63 20.12
N VAL A 810 -20.28 -8.47 19.94
CA VAL A 810 -19.44 -8.99 21.03
C VAL A 810 -18.68 -7.87 21.72
N VAL A 811 -18.05 -6.97 20.95
CA VAL A 811 -17.31 -5.83 21.50
C VAL A 811 -18.23 -4.90 22.30
N ALA A 812 -19.42 -4.58 21.77
CA ALA A 812 -20.38 -3.73 22.45
C ALA A 812 -20.87 -4.38 23.77
N LEU A 813 -21.12 -5.69 23.77
CA LEU A 813 -21.51 -6.44 24.98
C LEU A 813 -20.38 -6.47 26.01
N LEU A 814 -19.17 -6.85 25.63
CA LEU A 814 -18.03 -6.95 26.53
C LEU A 814 -17.65 -5.59 27.12
N ALA A 815 -17.50 -4.57 26.25
CA ALA A 815 -17.18 -3.21 26.66
C ALA A 815 -18.28 -2.64 27.55
N GLY A 816 -19.53 -2.85 27.18
CA GLY A 816 -20.70 -2.39 27.95
C GLY A 816 -20.79 -3.03 29.33
N LEU A 817 -20.69 -4.34 29.41
CA LEU A 817 -20.73 -5.06 30.68
C LEU A 817 -19.49 -4.77 31.56
N TRP A 818 -18.31 -4.60 30.95
CA TRP A 818 -17.11 -4.22 31.70
C TRP A 818 -17.22 -2.81 32.28
N ALA A 819 -17.64 -1.85 31.47
CA ALA A 819 -17.82 -0.47 31.90
C ALA A 819 -18.90 -0.31 33.00
N THR A 820 -19.90 -1.18 33.00
CA THR A 820 -21.01 -1.13 34.00
C THR A 820 -20.76 -2.00 35.22
N ARG A 821 -19.63 -2.69 35.34
CA ARG A 821 -19.30 -3.49 36.56
C ARG A 821 -19.43 -2.65 37.84
N ARG A 822 -18.91 -1.42 37.85
CA ARG A 822 -19.02 -0.50 38.99
C ARG A 822 -20.46 -0.16 39.37
N VAL A 823 -21.38 -0.10 38.38
CA VAL A 823 -22.82 0.11 38.59
C VAL A 823 -23.44 -1.05 39.35
N LEU A 824 -22.98 -2.27 39.08
CA LEU A 824 -23.49 -3.48 39.71
C LEU A 824 -22.97 -3.67 41.13
N ASP A 825 -21.77 -3.18 41.41
CA ASP A 825 -21.10 -3.39 42.71
C ASP A 825 -21.29 -2.22 43.69
N ALA A 826 -21.66 -1.02 43.19
CA ALA A 826 -21.86 0.16 44.02
C ALA A 826 -23.03 -0.03 45.02
N PRO A 827 -22.81 0.22 46.33
CA PRO A 827 -23.88 0.16 47.31
C PRO A 827 -24.90 1.30 47.07
N PRO A 828 -26.23 1.01 47.13
CA PRO A 828 -27.27 2.03 46.88
C PRO A 828 -27.17 3.26 47.79
N SER A 829 -26.70 3.07 49.03
CA SER A 829 -26.54 4.16 50.01
C SER A 829 -25.48 5.17 49.64
N VAL A 830 -24.38 4.75 48.94
CA VAL A 830 -23.30 5.66 48.50
C VAL A 830 -23.79 6.48 47.33
N THR A 831 -24.41 5.85 46.34
CA THR A 831 -24.88 6.52 45.10
C THR A 831 -26.04 7.49 45.37
N LEU A 832 -26.92 7.21 46.36
CA LEU A 832 -27.98 8.14 46.75
C LEU A 832 -27.45 9.33 47.59
N ARG A 833 -26.30 9.20 48.21
CA ARG A 833 -25.68 10.28 48.98
C ARG A 833 -24.91 11.28 48.11
N GLU A 834 -24.50 10.84 46.92
CA GLU A 834 -23.84 11.67 45.92
C GLU A 834 -24.82 12.33 44.94
N LEU A 835 -26.11 11.95 44.98
CA LEU A 835 -27.23 12.57 44.29
C LEU A 835 -27.77 13.81 45.05
#